data_aebdfd534f29335d75896b00b3af0d11
#
_entry.id   aebdfd534f29335d75896b00b3af0d11
#
_cell.length_a   1.000
_cell.length_b   1.000
_cell.length_c   1.000
_cell.angle_alpha   90.00
_cell.angle_beta   90.00
_cell.angle_gamma   90.00
#
_symmetry.space_group_name_H-M   'P 1'
#
loop_
_entity.id
_entity.type
_entity.pdbx_description
1 polymer ?
#
loop_
_entity_poly.entity_id
_entity_poly.type
_entity_poly.pdbx_seq_one_letter_code
_entity_poly.pdbx_strand_id
1 'polypeptide(L)'
;MVSAVRTRARLALSVSATALLMAGAPALAQTTPPAAPAPQAGQASPAVVDDIIVTAQKREQSVQDVPIAVSALSAEALESRQIEGGSELLRAVPNVAFSKSNFSMYNFSIRGIGTKAVSASSDPAVAVSFNNTPLIRNRLFEQEYLDVARVEVLRGPQGTLYGRNATGGVVNMFPELPKFRSEGFATGELGNYDSRRGQAMLNVPFGDTFAVRGAFGFTQRDGFDYNSFNDTHVNDRDLFTTRLSARWEPTARFRANAIWEHFEEDDHRSRTGKQLCTTDPGPTQVGSATITTPYNQDQLSQGCLPGSLYSDAAYGAPNGGSFGPIRLLSGFFSLGGFDANGASVYPIPQGFDPYEGVVQSRDLREIATNYDPVFRAENDVVQVNLEFDLTDTLTLFSQTAYAKDDYYASQDYARYVSNPAFSDSSQVFDFFGDLIPSPAAPGGVYTDPQLGPSNRILSADISQSDNRQWYQEFRLQSDMAGDFNFSLGANYLDFKSQDDYYVFNNTFSYLAEYFYNFELGPDGSSQTVPCDDDRVFECVYVDPNPLSEINGEGHNYFRSKNVVHTRSWAVFGEGYWDLTPELRLTTGLRYTEDRKDTTPYPSQLLLGAPLGGGSGPGSGGFVRRGYYALPDIEQKWEAVTGRIVLDWTPDLSFTDDTLVYASFSRGYKGGGTNPPRLELDPKVVQYQPLASTFDPEYVNAFEIGAKNTLMDGALRLNATGFYYDYKDYQVSQIVDRISLNENFDAEIWGLELEAVYRPTPSFQIDGNLGYLKSRIADGERSINVMDRTQGDPDWITIRPWIQVPSNCIAPRAYAETILNSAFGPDAANLALSALCAGSSRFGTFNPNFESILPFWALYGFTYDPLTEAPNGGRGFEADLGGNELPNSPNWTANIGAQYSWFLGDWDLTLRGDYYRQGESFFRVYNTEYDRLEGWDNLNLSVSLTNEARGLKLQAYVKNVFDDAPIVDAFTNSDDTGLTTNVFTLDPRLFAVRLTKSF
;
A
#
# COMPACT_ATOMS: atom_id res chain seq x y z
N MET A 1 16.75 13.61 -18.86
CA MET A 1 16.71 13.47 -17.41
C MET A 1 17.70 12.45 -16.84
N VAL A 2 17.78 11.23 -17.35
CA VAL A 2 18.76 10.21 -16.89
C VAL A 2 20.23 10.69 -16.85
N SER A 3 20.65 11.55 -17.79
CA SER A 3 22.01 12.13 -17.81
C SER A 3 22.25 13.17 -16.71
N ALA A 4 21.21 13.86 -16.25
CA ALA A 4 21.33 14.88 -15.21
C ALA A 4 21.39 14.28 -13.80
N VAL A 5 20.68 13.18 -13.55
CA VAL A 5 20.67 12.45 -12.27
C VAL A 5 22.04 11.79 -12.03
N ARG A 6 22.60 11.11 -13.04
CA ARG A 6 23.96 10.55 -12.94
C ARG A 6 25.04 11.61 -12.69
N THR A 7 24.82 12.85 -13.16
CA THR A 7 25.75 13.97 -12.90
C THR A 7 25.61 14.49 -11.47
N ARG A 8 24.42 14.49 -10.90
CA ARG A 8 24.18 14.92 -9.49
C ARG A 8 24.77 13.93 -8.49
N ALA A 9 24.55 12.63 -8.68
CA ALA A 9 25.16 11.60 -7.83
C ALA A 9 26.70 11.63 -7.89
N ARG A 10 27.27 11.91 -9.07
CA ARG A 10 28.74 12.08 -9.19
C ARG A 10 29.24 13.37 -8.52
N LEU A 11 28.45 14.44 -8.50
CA LEU A 11 28.80 15.65 -7.76
C LEU A 11 28.72 15.44 -6.23
N ALA A 12 27.71 14.71 -5.74
CA ALA A 12 27.58 14.34 -4.32
C ALA A 12 28.75 13.45 -3.87
N LEU A 13 29.14 12.45 -4.67
CA LEU A 13 30.30 11.61 -4.42
C LEU A 13 31.62 12.41 -4.45
N SER A 14 31.76 13.41 -5.32
CA SER A 14 32.93 14.26 -5.38
C SER A 14 33.06 15.22 -4.19
N VAL A 15 31.93 15.72 -3.67
CA VAL A 15 31.89 16.55 -2.45
C VAL A 15 32.18 15.69 -1.21
N SER A 16 31.67 14.48 -1.13
CA SER A 16 31.97 13.55 -0.02
C SER A 16 33.42 13.08 -0.03
N ALA A 17 34.02 12.80 -1.21
CA ALA A 17 35.41 12.42 -1.33
C ALA A 17 36.36 13.59 -0.97
N THR A 18 35.96 14.82 -1.28
CA THR A 18 36.78 16.03 -0.93
C THR A 18 36.69 16.32 0.58
N ALA A 19 35.56 16.04 1.24
CA ALA A 19 35.43 16.15 2.69
C ALA A 19 36.28 15.09 3.44
N LEU A 20 36.41 13.90 2.92
CA LEU A 20 37.27 12.84 3.47
C LEU A 20 38.79 13.17 3.31
N LEU A 21 39.16 13.89 2.24
CA LEU A 21 40.57 14.29 1.99
C LEU A 21 41.00 15.49 2.85
N MET A 22 40.09 16.31 3.34
CA MET A 22 40.37 17.43 4.23
C MET A 22 40.55 17.03 5.71
N ALA A 23 40.11 15.82 6.12
CA ALA A 23 40.28 15.32 7.48
C ALA A 23 41.71 14.84 7.82
N GLY A 24 42.64 14.97 6.89
CA GLY A 24 44.06 14.54 7.05
C GLY A 24 45.05 15.64 7.48
N ALA A 25 44.60 16.80 7.91
CA ALA A 25 45.51 17.84 8.42
C ALA A 25 45.94 17.51 9.87
N PRO A 26 47.24 17.55 10.22
CA PRO A 26 47.70 17.21 11.55
C PRO A 26 47.22 18.25 12.58
N ALA A 27 46.54 17.76 13.62
CA ALA A 27 46.18 18.56 14.78
C ALA A 27 47.44 19.07 15.48
N LEU A 28 47.53 20.36 15.63
CA LEU A 28 48.52 21.02 16.49
C LEU A 28 48.22 20.61 17.95
N ALA A 29 49.22 20.04 18.60
CA ALA A 29 49.15 19.54 19.96
C ALA A 29 48.64 20.61 20.94
N GLN A 30 47.53 20.41 21.56
CA GLN A 30 47.13 21.06 22.79
C GLN A 30 47.57 20.20 23.98
N THR A 31 48.14 20.85 24.97
CA THR A 31 48.69 20.28 26.20
C THR A 31 47.57 19.55 26.99
N THR A 32 47.83 18.28 27.24
CA THR A 32 46.99 17.39 28.04
C THR A 32 46.85 17.83 29.49
N PRO A 33 45.65 17.85 30.08
CA PRO A 33 45.45 17.76 31.54
C PRO A 33 45.89 16.38 32.07
N PRO A 34 46.27 16.24 33.33
CA PRO A 34 46.76 14.99 33.86
C PRO A 34 45.68 13.89 33.82
N ALA A 35 46.11 12.74 33.37
CA ALA A 35 45.28 11.55 33.23
C ALA A 35 44.59 11.18 34.57
N ALA A 36 43.28 10.96 34.49
CA ALA A 36 42.55 10.25 35.54
C ALA A 36 43.13 8.83 35.68
N PRO A 37 43.10 8.20 36.85
CA PRO A 37 43.67 6.85 37.07
C PRO A 37 42.95 5.86 36.19
N ALA A 38 43.71 4.99 35.53
CA ALA A 38 43.19 3.92 34.70
C ALA A 38 42.18 3.06 35.48
N PRO A 39 41.07 2.64 34.87
CA PRO A 39 40.17 1.70 35.49
C PRO A 39 40.94 0.41 35.80
N GLN A 40 40.78 -0.10 37.02
CA GLN A 40 41.35 -1.40 37.42
C GLN A 40 40.70 -2.48 36.58
N ALA A 41 41.50 -3.18 35.79
CA ALA A 41 41.07 -4.42 35.14
C ALA A 41 40.64 -5.42 36.21
N GLY A 42 39.34 -5.76 36.25
CA GLY A 42 38.90 -6.85 37.11
C GLY A 42 37.52 -6.80 37.76
N GLN A 43 36.65 -5.87 37.42
CA GLN A 43 35.26 -6.04 37.74
C GLN A 43 34.46 -6.18 36.44
N ALA A 44 33.91 -7.37 36.18
CA ALA A 44 32.90 -7.54 35.13
C ALA A 44 31.76 -6.54 35.44
N SER A 45 31.44 -5.69 34.49
CA SER A 45 30.24 -4.86 34.59
C SER A 45 29.03 -5.74 34.87
N PRO A 46 28.11 -5.36 35.77
CA PRO A 46 26.92 -6.16 36.01
C PRO A 46 26.18 -6.46 34.69
N ALA A 47 25.64 -7.64 34.57
CA ALA A 47 24.86 -8.09 33.41
C ALA A 47 23.47 -7.40 33.47
N VAL A 48 23.42 -6.10 33.23
CA VAL A 48 22.18 -5.28 33.24
C VAL A 48 21.69 -5.09 31.81
N VAL A 49 20.39 -5.17 31.61
CA VAL A 49 19.74 -4.82 30.34
C VAL A 49 19.71 -3.29 30.24
N ASP A 50 20.25 -2.76 29.12
CA ASP A 50 20.36 -1.32 28.93
C ASP A 50 18.98 -0.66 28.94
N ASP A 51 18.88 0.46 29.66
CA ASP A 51 17.64 1.24 29.69
C ASP A 51 17.51 2.09 28.41
N ILE A 52 16.29 2.14 27.85
CA ILE A 52 15.99 2.88 26.64
C ILE A 52 15.10 4.06 27.01
N ILE A 53 15.60 5.28 26.76
CA ILE A 53 14.79 6.49 26.91
C ILE A 53 13.91 6.66 25.70
N VAL A 54 12.62 6.85 25.94
CA VAL A 54 11.57 7.04 24.92
C VAL A 54 10.87 8.38 25.10
N THR A 55 10.24 8.86 24.04
CA THR A 55 9.41 10.06 24.06
C THR A 55 7.95 9.76 23.70
N ALA A 56 7.53 8.54 24.01
CA ALA A 56 6.20 8.01 23.69
C ALA A 56 5.03 8.88 24.21
N GLN A 57 5.24 9.57 25.35
CA GLN A 57 4.29 10.55 25.90
C GLN A 57 4.69 12.01 25.61
N LYS A 58 5.52 12.24 24.60
CA LYS A 58 6.16 13.53 24.28
C LYS A 58 6.94 14.13 25.47
N ARG A 59 7.43 13.26 26.34
CA ARG A 59 8.35 13.48 27.47
C ARG A 59 9.41 12.40 27.45
N GLU A 60 10.63 12.74 27.82
CA GLU A 60 11.70 11.77 27.98
C GLU A 60 11.49 10.95 29.24
N GLN A 61 11.35 9.64 29.09
CA GLN A 61 11.12 8.69 30.19
C GLN A 61 11.80 7.35 29.85
N SER A 62 12.15 6.56 30.87
CA SER A 62 12.53 5.18 30.64
C SER A 62 11.36 4.39 30.02
N VAL A 63 11.66 3.48 29.11
CA VAL A 63 10.63 2.60 28.53
C VAL A 63 9.88 1.81 29.60
N GLN A 64 10.53 1.54 30.76
CA GLN A 64 9.92 0.82 31.88
C GLN A 64 8.95 1.70 32.67
N ASP A 65 9.13 3.02 32.70
CA ASP A 65 8.30 3.95 33.44
C ASP A 65 7.08 4.46 32.65
N VAL A 66 6.96 4.09 31.37
CA VAL A 66 5.85 4.57 30.53
C VAL A 66 4.67 3.58 30.62
N PRO A 67 3.48 3.98 31.12
CA PRO A 67 2.33 3.09 31.35
C PRO A 67 1.50 2.88 30.06
N ILE A 68 2.15 2.45 28.98
CA ILE A 68 1.57 2.02 27.71
C ILE A 68 2.40 0.89 27.12
N ALA A 69 1.80 0.10 26.22
CA ALA A 69 2.53 -0.88 25.44
C ALA A 69 3.39 -0.16 24.40
N VAL A 70 4.71 -0.17 24.57
CA VAL A 70 5.68 0.45 23.67
C VAL A 70 6.89 -0.44 23.49
N SER A 71 7.29 -0.66 22.23
CA SER A 71 8.57 -1.28 21.88
C SER A 71 9.50 -0.19 21.33
N ALA A 72 10.67 -0.07 21.90
CA ALA A 72 11.69 0.87 21.46
C ALA A 72 12.94 0.11 20.99
N LEU A 73 13.41 0.46 19.80
CA LEU A 73 14.58 -0.13 19.17
C LEU A 73 15.66 0.95 19.01
N SER A 74 16.77 0.83 19.76
CA SER A 74 17.93 1.71 19.59
C SER A 74 18.64 1.47 18.26
N ALA A 75 19.56 2.36 17.86
CA ALA A 75 20.38 2.19 16.67
C ALA A 75 21.12 0.83 16.68
N GLU A 76 21.70 0.44 17.85
CA GLU A 76 22.39 -0.84 18.02
C GLU A 76 21.42 -2.05 17.90
N ALA A 77 20.21 -1.94 18.45
CA ALA A 77 19.19 -2.97 18.33
C ALA A 77 18.72 -3.14 16.89
N LEU A 78 18.54 -2.05 16.16
CA LEU A 78 18.19 -2.08 14.72
C LEU A 78 19.31 -2.75 13.91
N GLU A 79 20.56 -2.33 14.13
CA GLU A 79 21.72 -2.88 13.42
C GLU A 79 21.96 -4.36 13.75
N SER A 80 21.90 -4.76 15.04
CA SER A 80 22.15 -6.14 15.46
C SER A 80 21.11 -7.12 14.93
N ARG A 81 19.84 -6.68 14.80
CA ARG A 81 18.72 -7.46 14.27
C ARG A 81 18.54 -7.35 12.76
N GLN A 82 19.42 -6.61 12.09
CA GLN A 82 19.35 -6.35 10.64
C GLN A 82 18.02 -5.72 10.22
N ILE A 83 17.52 -4.77 11.00
CA ILE A 83 16.33 -3.97 10.69
C ILE A 83 16.78 -2.69 10.02
N GLU A 84 16.62 -2.61 8.70
CA GLU A 84 17.09 -1.53 7.86
C GLU A 84 15.97 -0.62 7.36
N GLY A 85 14.71 -1.02 7.56
CA GLY A 85 13.53 -0.26 7.16
C GLY A 85 12.27 -0.68 7.89
N GLY A 86 11.18 0.04 7.63
CA GLY A 86 9.91 -0.13 8.36
C GLY A 86 9.29 -1.52 8.21
N SER A 87 9.39 -2.14 7.05
CA SER A 87 8.83 -3.47 6.80
C SER A 87 9.43 -4.57 7.69
N GLU A 88 10.65 -4.38 8.16
CA GLU A 88 11.34 -5.37 8.99
C GLU A 88 11.00 -5.28 10.48
N LEU A 89 10.28 -4.21 10.91
CA LEU A 89 9.81 -4.04 12.29
C LEU A 89 8.87 -5.15 12.75
N LEU A 90 8.14 -5.80 11.83
CA LEU A 90 7.28 -6.94 12.15
C LEU A 90 8.04 -8.06 12.91
N ARG A 91 9.36 -8.20 12.67
CA ARG A 91 10.21 -9.21 13.32
C ARG A 91 10.68 -8.81 14.72
N ALA A 92 10.41 -7.58 15.16
CA ALA A 92 10.89 -7.07 16.44
C ALA A 92 9.78 -6.68 17.41
N VAL A 93 8.54 -6.50 16.92
CA VAL A 93 7.41 -5.99 17.69
C VAL A 93 6.25 -6.98 17.62
N PRO A 94 5.62 -7.38 18.75
CA PRO A 94 4.53 -8.33 18.74
C PRO A 94 3.27 -7.73 18.08
N ASN A 95 2.48 -8.58 17.41
CA ASN A 95 1.22 -8.22 16.75
C ASN A 95 1.35 -7.07 15.74
N VAL A 96 2.50 -6.91 15.11
CA VAL A 96 2.72 -6.01 13.98
C VAL A 96 2.76 -6.81 12.70
N ALA A 97 1.98 -6.40 11.71
CA ALA A 97 2.05 -6.91 10.36
C ALA A 97 2.33 -5.76 9.39
N PHE A 98 2.90 -6.11 8.25
CA PHE A 98 3.22 -5.20 7.18
C PHE A 98 2.66 -5.76 5.88
N SER A 99 1.96 -4.93 5.12
CA SER A 99 1.39 -5.33 3.83
C SER A 99 1.64 -4.27 2.77
N LYS A 100 1.65 -4.72 1.50
CA LYS A 100 1.72 -3.86 0.32
C LYS A 100 0.35 -3.80 -0.33
N SER A 101 0.01 -2.68 -0.97
CA SER A 101 -1.12 -2.59 -1.87
C SER A 101 -0.64 -2.47 -3.32
N ASN A 102 -1.52 -2.75 -4.28
CA ASN A 102 -1.25 -2.51 -5.72
C ASN A 102 -1.00 -1.02 -6.05
N PHE A 103 -1.35 -0.15 -5.15
CA PHE A 103 -1.30 1.30 -5.29
C PHE A 103 -0.30 1.83 -4.29
N SER A 104 0.82 2.18 -4.62
CA SER A 104 1.88 2.98 -3.96
C SER A 104 1.91 3.15 -2.42
N MET A 105 1.06 2.51 -1.64
CA MET A 105 1.02 2.68 -0.19
C MET A 105 1.34 1.40 0.55
N TYR A 106 2.23 1.52 1.54
CA TYR A 106 2.46 0.49 2.53
C TYR A 106 1.47 0.63 3.67
N ASN A 107 1.10 -0.48 4.24
CA ASN A 107 0.22 -0.53 5.39
C ASN A 107 0.89 -1.25 6.55
N PHE A 108 0.92 -0.56 7.69
CA PHE A 108 1.20 -1.20 8.97
C PHE A 108 -0.11 -1.59 9.63
N SER A 109 -0.13 -2.80 10.18
CA SER A 109 -1.19 -3.25 11.06
C SER A 109 -0.59 -3.50 12.44
N ILE A 110 -1.19 -2.93 13.47
CA ILE A 110 -0.84 -3.18 14.86
C ILE A 110 -2.07 -3.75 15.54
N ARG A 111 -1.94 -4.96 16.14
CA ARG A 111 -3.04 -5.66 16.79
C ARG A 111 -4.25 -5.88 15.86
N GLY A 112 -3.99 -6.18 14.58
CA GLY A 112 -5.03 -6.36 13.57
C GLY A 112 -5.66 -5.08 13.04
N ILE A 113 -5.26 -3.91 13.55
CA ILE A 113 -5.75 -2.61 13.09
C ILE A 113 -4.78 -2.05 12.06
N GLY A 114 -5.23 -1.98 10.82
CA GLY A 114 -4.49 -1.41 9.70
C GLY A 114 -5.45 -1.08 8.57
N THR A 115 -5.11 -0.17 7.69
CA THR A 115 -5.94 0.19 6.55
C THR A 115 -5.22 -0.16 5.26
N LYS A 116 -5.72 -1.15 4.54
CA LYS A 116 -5.32 -1.39 3.15
C LYS A 116 -5.96 -0.29 2.27
N ALA A 117 -5.45 0.93 2.41
CA ALA A 117 -6.01 2.06 1.71
C ALA A 117 -5.77 1.93 0.20
N VAL A 118 -6.84 2.00 -0.57
CA VAL A 118 -6.82 2.05 -2.03
C VAL A 118 -7.25 3.43 -2.53
N SER A 119 -8.10 4.13 -1.76
CA SER A 119 -8.57 5.47 -2.11
C SER A 119 -7.56 6.55 -1.69
N ALA A 120 -7.37 7.54 -2.55
CA ALA A 120 -6.59 8.76 -2.26
C ALA A 120 -7.08 9.53 -1.03
N SER A 121 -8.35 9.42 -0.68
CA SER A 121 -8.96 10.06 0.47
C SER A 121 -8.84 9.26 1.78
N SER A 122 -8.40 8.01 1.72
CA SER A 122 -8.24 7.16 2.91
C SER A 122 -7.04 7.60 3.73
N ASP A 123 -7.20 7.57 5.05
CA ASP A 123 -6.16 7.82 6.02
C ASP A 123 -5.59 6.51 6.59
N PRO A 124 -4.33 6.44 7.03
CA PRO A 124 -3.81 5.27 7.72
C PRO A 124 -4.45 5.10 9.11
N ALA A 125 -4.57 3.87 9.60
CA ALA A 125 -5.01 3.58 10.98
C ALA A 125 -3.83 3.53 11.96
N VAL A 126 -2.62 3.30 11.46
CA VAL A 126 -1.36 3.42 12.22
C VAL A 126 -0.65 4.68 11.76
N ALA A 127 -0.47 5.62 12.68
CA ALA A 127 0.21 6.87 12.38
C ALA A 127 1.71 6.62 12.21
N VAL A 128 2.26 7.17 11.14
CA VAL A 128 3.70 7.20 10.90
C VAL A 128 4.20 8.59 11.23
N SER A 129 5.26 8.68 12.00
CA SER A 129 5.81 9.96 12.44
C SER A 129 7.32 10.03 12.25
N PHE A 130 7.79 11.20 11.85
CA PHE A 130 9.20 11.54 11.80
C PHE A 130 9.49 12.58 12.90
N ASN A 131 10.26 12.19 13.90
CA ASN A 131 10.61 13.05 15.04
C ASN A 131 9.37 13.77 15.63
N ASN A 132 8.32 13.00 15.95
CA ASN A 132 7.01 13.45 16.46
C ASN A 132 6.13 14.25 15.47
N THR A 133 6.53 14.45 14.22
CA THR A 133 5.66 15.01 13.18
C THR A 133 4.86 13.90 12.52
N PRO A 134 3.54 13.87 12.63
CA PRO A 134 2.73 12.90 11.91
C PRO A 134 2.76 13.15 10.41
N LEU A 135 2.92 12.10 9.62
CA LEU A 135 2.91 12.13 8.16
C LEU A 135 1.69 11.36 7.65
N ILE A 136 0.83 12.02 6.86
CA ILE A 136 -0.37 11.37 6.32
C ILE A 136 0.01 10.31 5.28
N ARG A 137 1.03 10.57 4.46
CA ARG A 137 1.58 9.55 3.57
C ARG A 137 2.75 8.85 4.24
N ASN A 138 2.63 7.55 4.35
CA ASN A 138 3.59 6.72 5.10
C ASN A 138 4.76 6.19 4.25
N ARG A 139 4.95 6.67 3.03
CA ARG A 139 6.06 6.27 2.15
C ARG A 139 7.45 6.55 2.72
N LEU A 140 7.57 7.48 3.64
CA LEU A 140 8.80 7.68 4.41
C LEU A 140 9.30 6.40 5.12
N PHE A 141 8.42 5.41 5.35
CA PHE A 141 8.81 4.12 5.94
C PHE A 141 9.30 3.10 4.92
N GLU A 142 9.19 3.39 3.64
CA GLU A 142 9.84 2.59 2.59
C GLU A 142 11.34 2.90 2.49
N GLN A 143 11.77 4.01 3.08
CA GLN A 143 13.16 4.42 3.10
C GLN A 143 13.98 3.52 4.03
N GLU A 144 15.24 3.35 3.67
CA GLU A 144 16.19 2.73 4.57
C GLU A 144 16.56 3.68 5.71
N TYR A 145 16.74 3.14 6.91
CA TYR A 145 17.11 3.94 8.06
C TYR A 145 18.54 4.47 7.90
N LEU A 146 18.68 5.79 7.97
CA LEU A 146 19.95 6.50 7.91
C LEU A 146 20.14 7.25 9.22
N ASP A 147 21.21 6.96 9.96
CA ASP A 147 21.64 7.73 11.15
C ASP A 147 20.46 8.00 12.11
N VAL A 148 19.77 6.91 12.48
CA VAL A 148 18.59 6.91 13.34
C VAL A 148 19.01 6.67 14.78
N ALA A 149 18.50 7.48 15.72
CA ALA A 149 18.73 7.29 17.14
C ALA A 149 17.94 6.10 17.68
N ARG A 150 16.65 6.02 17.28
CA ARG A 150 15.74 4.94 17.68
C ARG A 150 14.46 4.96 16.85
N VAL A 151 13.75 3.83 16.89
CA VAL A 151 12.36 3.71 16.41
C VAL A 151 11.49 3.30 17.60
N GLU A 152 10.40 4.03 17.81
CA GLU A 152 9.40 3.73 18.85
C GLU A 152 8.11 3.23 18.17
N VAL A 153 7.59 2.08 18.61
CA VAL A 153 6.30 1.55 18.18
C VAL A 153 5.36 1.53 19.37
N LEU A 154 4.41 2.46 19.36
CA LEU A 154 3.37 2.59 20.37
C LEU A 154 2.16 1.78 19.90
N ARG A 155 1.73 0.81 20.69
CA ARG A 155 0.61 -0.08 20.36
C ARG A 155 -0.65 0.39 21.08
N GLY A 156 -1.77 0.33 20.36
CA GLY A 156 -3.06 0.82 20.84
C GLY A 156 -3.29 2.30 20.56
N PRO A 157 -4.51 2.79 20.77
CA PRO A 157 -4.92 4.14 20.38
C PRO A 157 -4.10 5.23 21.08
N GLN A 158 -3.55 6.14 20.29
CA GLN A 158 -2.77 7.30 20.75
C GLN A 158 -3.45 8.64 20.43
N GLY A 159 -4.78 8.64 20.44
CA GLY A 159 -5.60 9.77 19.99
C GLY A 159 -5.37 11.08 20.74
N THR A 160 -4.90 11.07 21.99
CA THR A 160 -4.70 12.29 22.78
C THR A 160 -3.50 13.10 22.30
N LEU A 161 -2.31 12.52 22.30
CA LEU A 161 -1.06 13.24 22.02
C LEU A 161 -0.68 13.24 20.52
N TYR A 162 -0.96 12.14 19.81
CA TYR A 162 -0.64 12.01 18.37
C TYR A 162 -1.83 12.37 17.49
N GLY A 163 -3.04 12.33 18.04
CA GLY A 163 -4.23 12.82 17.37
C GLY A 163 -4.88 11.82 16.42
N ARG A 164 -5.27 12.33 15.24
CA ARG A 164 -5.94 11.53 14.21
C ARG A 164 -5.06 10.40 13.68
N ASN A 165 -5.68 9.36 13.11
CA ASN A 165 -4.99 8.30 12.38
C ASN A 165 -4.08 7.41 13.24
N ALA A 166 -4.25 7.43 14.56
CA ALA A 166 -3.51 6.62 15.51
C ALA A 166 -4.44 5.66 16.28
N THR A 167 -5.38 5.02 15.56
CA THR A 167 -6.32 4.06 16.12
C THR A 167 -5.66 2.72 16.46
N GLY A 168 -4.76 2.24 15.61
CA GLY A 168 -3.97 1.04 15.86
C GLY A 168 -2.71 1.31 16.68
N GLY A 169 -2.12 2.48 16.52
CA GLY A 169 -0.87 2.86 17.17
C GLY A 169 -0.09 3.91 16.40
N VAL A 170 1.19 4.05 16.79
CA VAL A 170 2.14 4.99 16.17
C VAL A 170 3.48 4.30 15.93
N VAL A 171 4.04 4.48 14.75
CA VAL A 171 5.44 4.17 14.47
C VAL A 171 6.18 5.48 14.30
N ASN A 172 7.13 5.77 15.20
CA ASN A 172 7.82 7.06 15.25
C ASN A 172 9.34 6.85 15.09
N MET A 173 9.91 7.43 14.05
CA MET A 173 11.35 7.39 13.78
C MET A 173 12.00 8.67 14.31
N PHE A 174 13.05 8.52 15.13
CA PHE A 174 13.84 9.61 15.65
C PHE A 174 15.22 9.63 14.99
N PRO A 175 15.55 10.66 14.21
CA PRO A 175 16.89 10.84 13.70
C PRO A 175 17.86 11.22 14.83
N GLU A 176 19.13 10.87 14.67
CA GLU A 176 20.18 11.40 15.56
C GLU A 176 20.35 12.91 15.35
N LEU A 177 20.35 13.66 16.45
CA LEU A 177 20.53 15.12 16.45
C LEU A 177 22.01 15.50 16.58
N PRO A 178 22.39 16.72 16.12
CA PRO A 178 23.75 17.22 16.30
C PRO A 178 24.19 17.27 17.77
N LYS A 179 25.44 16.87 18.04
CA LYS A 179 26.07 16.83 19.35
C LYS A 179 27.22 17.86 19.43
N PHE A 180 27.47 18.36 20.62
CA PHE A 180 28.59 19.34 20.84
C PHE A 180 29.95 18.65 20.99
N ARG A 181 30.17 17.62 20.18
CA ARG A 181 31.43 16.91 20.04
C ARG A 181 31.64 16.48 18.60
N SER A 182 32.89 16.38 18.17
CA SER A 182 33.19 15.85 16.84
C SER A 182 33.02 14.34 16.85
N GLU A 183 32.27 13.81 15.94
CA GLU A 183 32.11 12.38 15.72
C GLU A 183 31.76 12.12 14.25
N GLY A 184 32.08 10.94 13.77
CA GLY A 184 31.71 10.55 12.42
C GLY A 184 31.85 9.04 12.20
N PHE A 185 31.20 8.55 11.17
CA PHE A 185 31.41 7.20 10.69
C PHE A 185 31.32 7.11 9.17
N ALA A 186 31.90 6.06 8.62
CA ALA A 186 31.73 5.65 7.24
C ALA A 186 31.56 4.13 7.22
N THR A 187 30.55 3.68 6.48
CA THR A 187 30.22 2.26 6.31
C THR A 187 30.21 1.92 4.83
N GLY A 188 30.81 0.81 4.47
CA GLY A 188 30.71 0.19 3.15
C GLY A 188 30.25 -1.26 3.28
N GLU A 189 29.35 -1.67 2.40
CA GLU A 189 28.77 -3.00 2.38
C GLU A 189 28.74 -3.57 0.96
N LEU A 190 29.01 -4.86 0.84
CA LEU A 190 28.92 -5.63 -0.39
C LEU A 190 28.14 -6.92 -0.11
N GLY A 191 27.19 -7.26 -1.00
CA GLY A 191 26.32 -8.42 -0.86
C GLY A 191 26.04 -9.13 -2.17
N ASN A 192 25.20 -10.17 -2.10
CA ASN A 192 24.71 -10.84 -3.29
C ASN A 192 23.79 -9.90 -4.13
N TYR A 193 23.45 -10.31 -5.34
CA TYR A 193 22.78 -9.47 -6.35
C TYR A 193 23.55 -8.17 -6.64
N ASP A 194 24.89 -8.25 -6.67
CA ASP A 194 25.80 -7.08 -6.83
C ASP A 194 25.49 -5.91 -5.90
N SER A 195 24.97 -6.22 -4.72
CA SER A 195 24.56 -5.22 -3.73
C SER A 195 25.74 -4.41 -3.24
N ARG A 196 25.58 -3.10 -3.29
CA ARG A 196 26.56 -2.09 -2.82
C ARG A 196 25.81 -1.06 -2.00
N ARG A 197 26.18 -0.95 -0.74
CA ARG A 197 25.60 0.05 0.17
C ARG A 197 26.69 0.85 0.83
N GLY A 198 26.48 2.14 0.96
CA GLY A 198 27.40 3.03 1.67
C GLY A 198 26.63 4.01 2.53
N GLN A 199 27.16 4.27 3.72
CA GLN A 199 26.64 5.31 4.62
C GLN A 199 27.81 6.10 5.20
N ALA A 200 27.61 7.38 5.41
CA ALA A 200 28.58 8.25 6.08
C ALA A 200 27.87 9.34 6.89
N MET A 201 28.42 9.67 8.02
CA MET A 201 27.95 10.76 8.87
C MET A 201 29.12 11.55 9.40
N LEU A 202 28.93 12.87 9.51
CA LEU A 202 29.87 13.78 10.15
C LEU A 202 29.11 14.77 11.03
N ASN A 203 29.50 14.85 12.30
CA ASN A 203 29.01 15.82 13.27
C ASN A 203 30.11 16.79 13.66
N VAL A 204 29.86 18.08 13.47
CA VAL A 204 30.84 19.15 13.71
C VAL A 204 30.28 20.19 14.69
N PRO A 205 30.85 20.34 15.88
CA PRO A 205 30.50 21.41 16.80
C PRO A 205 31.20 22.70 16.41
N PHE A 206 30.54 23.83 16.61
CA PHE A 206 31.07 25.18 16.51
C PHE A 206 30.98 25.86 17.89
N GLY A 207 31.90 25.52 18.78
CA GLY A 207 31.81 25.83 20.19
C GLY A 207 30.80 24.93 20.92
N ASP A 208 30.30 25.43 22.07
CA ASP A 208 29.44 24.67 22.98
C ASP A 208 27.94 24.93 22.76
N THR A 209 27.59 25.74 21.76
CA THR A 209 26.22 26.24 21.56
C THR A 209 25.66 25.98 20.17
N PHE A 210 26.50 25.60 19.20
CA PHE A 210 26.05 25.32 17.84
C PHE A 210 26.73 24.07 17.29
N ALA A 211 26.00 23.20 16.68
CA ALA A 211 26.51 22.00 16.01
C ALA A 211 25.75 21.70 14.74
N VAL A 212 26.42 21.11 13.77
CA VAL A 212 25.83 20.65 12.50
C VAL A 212 26.16 19.18 12.32
N ARG A 213 25.18 18.40 11.83
CA ARG A 213 25.32 17.00 11.51
C ARG A 213 24.85 16.75 10.08
N GLY A 214 25.67 16.09 9.27
CA GLY A 214 25.33 15.65 7.93
C GLY A 214 25.43 14.14 7.84
N ALA A 215 24.45 13.51 7.25
CA ALA A 215 24.46 12.07 6.96
C ALA A 215 24.08 11.84 5.49
N PHE A 216 24.66 10.82 4.89
CA PHE A 216 24.40 10.38 3.53
C PHE A 216 24.42 8.87 3.48
N GLY A 217 23.47 8.27 2.75
CA GLY A 217 23.42 6.84 2.49
C GLY A 217 22.98 6.58 1.04
N PHE A 218 23.45 5.47 0.48
CA PHE A 218 22.99 4.99 -0.81
C PHE A 218 22.93 3.46 -0.80
N THR A 219 22.03 2.90 -1.60
CA THR A 219 21.94 1.47 -1.86
C THR A 219 21.75 1.24 -3.35
N GLN A 220 22.56 0.38 -3.93
CA GLN A 220 22.43 -0.16 -5.27
C GLN A 220 22.45 -1.69 -5.19
N ARG A 221 21.49 -2.34 -5.81
CA ARG A 221 21.38 -3.80 -5.83
C ARG A 221 20.65 -4.23 -7.09
N ASP A 222 21.15 -5.27 -7.76
CA ASP A 222 20.46 -5.88 -8.89
C ASP A 222 19.13 -6.50 -8.46
N GLY A 223 18.19 -6.62 -9.42
CA GLY A 223 16.90 -7.27 -9.23
C GLY A 223 17.04 -8.75 -8.90
N PHE A 224 16.10 -9.26 -8.11
CA PHE A 224 16.08 -10.67 -7.74
C PHE A 224 14.90 -11.45 -8.30
N ASP A 225 13.82 -10.80 -8.75
CA ASP A 225 12.73 -11.46 -9.43
C ASP A 225 13.03 -11.53 -10.93
N TYR A 226 12.80 -12.69 -11.52
CA TYR A 226 13.15 -12.97 -12.91
C TYR A 226 11.95 -12.80 -13.83
N ASN A 227 12.04 -11.89 -14.80
CA ASN A 227 11.09 -11.78 -15.90
C ASN A 227 11.52 -12.74 -17.02
N SER A 228 10.88 -13.90 -17.08
CA SER A 228 11.24 -14.96 -18.02
C SER A 228 10.88 -14.65 -19.48
N PHE A 229 10.07 -13.63 -19.74
CA PHE A 229 9.74 -13.20 -21.10
C PHE A 229 10.79 -12.24 -21.70
N ASN A 230 11.24 -11.27 -20.91
CA ASN A 230 12.22 -10.27 -21.33
C ASN A 230 13.68 -10.71 -21.07
N ASP A 231 13.91 -11.80 -20.33
CA ASP A 231 15.22 -12.25 -19.83
C ASP A 231 15.91 -11.16 -19.00
N THR A 232 15.13 -10.51 -18.10
CA THR A 232 15.57 -9.44 -17.22
C THR A 232 15.32 -9.78 -15.76
N HIS A 233 15.96 -9.04 -14.84
CA HIS A 233 15.68 -9.11 -13.42
C HIS A 233 15.10 -7.79 -12.96
N VAL A 234 14.05 -7.85 -12.13
CA VAL A 234 13.33 -6.71 -11.58
C VAL A 234 13.36 -6.76 -10.06
N ASN A 235 12.84 -5.73 -9.40
CA ASN A 235 12.98 -5.51 -7.97
C ASN A 235 14.42 -5.23 -7.54
N ASP A 236 15.17 -4.52 -8.41
CA ASP A 236 16.43 -3.86 -8.07
C ASP A 236 16.20 -2.68 -7.09
N ARG A 237 17.30 -2.08 -6.65
CA ARG A 237 17.29 -0.89 -5.79
C ARG A 237 18.35 0.07 -6.28
N ASP A 238 17.97 1.33 -6.51
CA ASP A 238 18.88 2.45 -6.74
C ASP A 238 18.32 3.67 -6.00
N LEU A 239 18.82 3.88 -4.80
CA LEU A 239 18.31 4.93 -3.91
C LEU A 239 19.43 5.64 -3.17
N PHE A 240 19.15 6.87 -2.75
CA PHE A 240 19.97 7.57 -1.78
C PHE A 240 19.15 8.45 -0.83
N THR A 241 19.71 8.67 0.34
CA THR A 241 19.15 9.55 1.37
C THR A 241 20.23 10.52 1.83
N THR A 242 19.85 11.77 2.04
CA THR A 242 20.72 12.80 2.62
C THR A 242 19.98 13.50 3.74
N ARG A 243 20.64 13.69 4.88
CA ARG A 243 20.11 14.49 5.99
C ARG A 243 21.11 15.55 6.43
N LEU A 244 20.61 16.78 6.60
CA LEU A 244 21.33 17.86 7.22
C LEU A 244 20.57 18.34 8.44
N SER A 245 21.26 18.45 9.57
CA SER A 245 20.67 18.90 10.83
C SER A 245 21.53 19.96 11.48
N ALA A 246 20.90 20.90 12.16
CA ALA A 246 21.57 21.91 12.96
C ALA A 246 20.92 21.98 14.34
N ARG A 247 21.75 22.12 15.39
CA ARG A 247 21.32 22.33 16.76
C ARG A 247 21.94 23.60 17.28
N TRP A 248 21.11 24.44 17.92
CA TRP A 248 21.53 25.73 18.45
C TRP A 248 20.97 25.97 19.84
N GLU A 249 21.86 26.12 20.82
CA GLU A 249 21.56 26.33 22.23
C GLU A 249 22.31 27.57 22.74
N PRO A 250 21.90 28.80 22.35
CA PRO A 250 22.60 30.02 22.71
C PRO A 250 22.53 30.34 24.20
N THR A 251 21.55 29.77 24.89
CA THR A 251 21.36 29.91 26.35
C THR A 251 20.87 28.58 26.93
N ALA A 252 20.98 28.42 28.24
CA ALA A 252 20.47 27.26 28.94
C ALA A 252 18.93 27.10 28.83
N ARG A 253 18.20 28.16 28.45
CA ARG A 253 16.73 28.19 28.37
C ARG A 253 16.17 28.11 26.95
N PHE A 254 17.03 28.11 25.94
CA PHE A 254 16.56 28.07 24.55
C PHE A 254 17.32 27.02 23.75
N ARG A 255 16.59 26.09 23.17
CA ARG A 255 17.09 25.01 22.30
C ARG A 255 16.34 25.05 20.98
N ALA A 256 17.05 24.95 19.88
CA ALA A 256 16.51 24.91 18.53
C ALA A 256 17.17 23.78 17.73
N ASN A 257 16.36 23.02 17.01
CA ASN A 257 16.83 22.03 16.07
C ASN A 257 16.15 22.24 14.72
N ALA A 258 16.93 22.18 13.64
CA ALA A 258 16.45 22.20 12.26
C ALA A 258 16.94 20.95 11.56
N ILE A 259 16.08 20.29 10.81
CA ILE A 259 16.37 19.06 10.08
C ILE A 259 15.84 19.23 8.65
N TRP A 260 16.64 18.87 7.66
CA TRP A 260 16.22 18.62 6.30
C TRP A 260 16.65 17.21 5.92
N GLU A 261 15.70 16.43 5.41
CA GLU A 261 15.94 15.11 4.85
C GLU A 261 15.44 15.06 3.43
N HIS A 262 16.24 14.49 2.55
CA HIS A 262 15.93 14.26 1.15
C HIS A 262 16.19 12.80 0.80
N PHE A 263 15.23 12.19 0.11
CA PHE A 263 15.29 10.82 -0.37
C PHE A 263 14.94 10.79 -1.86
N GLU A 264 15.68 10.00 -2.63
CA GLU A 264 15.41 9.75 -4.05
C GLU A 264 15.63 8.27 -4.36
N GLU A 265 14.71 7.70 -5.12
CA GLU A 265 14.76 6.32 -5.64
C GLU A 265 14.35 6.33 -7.12
N ASP A 266 15.13 5.66 -8.01
CA ASP A 266 14.83 5.49 -9.44
C ASP A 266 15.31 4.10 -9.88
N ASP A 267 14.39 3.11 -9.86
CA ASP A 267 14.71 1.71 -10.08
C ASP A 267 13.58 0.95 -10.83
N HIS A 268 13.70 -0.37 -10.93
CA HIS A 268 12.72 -1.28 -11.55
C HIS A 268 11.96 -2.08 -10.51
N ARG A 269 11.69 -1.51 -9.35
CA ARG A 269 10.90 -2.14 -8.31
C ARG A 269 9.43 -2.24 -8.73
N SER A 270 8.87 -3.43 -8.63
CA SER A 270 7.47 -3.66 -8.91
C SER A 270 6.59 -3.35 -7.70
N ARG A 271 5.42 -2.76 -7.94
CA ARG A 271 4.41 -2.58 -6.89
C ARG A 271 3.72 -3.89 -6.52
N THR A 272 3.66 -4.83 -7.46
CA THR A 272 2.98 -6.12 -7.27
C THR A 272 3.94 -7.28 -7.53
N GLY A 273 3.65 -8.42 -6.91
CA GLY A 273 4.31 -9.69 -7.21
C GLY A 273 3.67 -10.43 -8.39
N LYS A 274 3.69 -11.76 -8.34
CA LYS A 274 3.01 -12.63 -9.30
C LYS A 274 1.49 -12.49 -9.14
N GLN A 275 0.76 -12.64 -10.26
CA GLN A 275 -0.70 -12.79 -10.23
C GLN A 275 -1.08 -14.28 -10.32
N LEU A 276 -1.86 -14.77 -9.37
CA LEU A 276 -2.39 -16.12 -9.35
C LEU A 276 -3.83 -16.15 -9.87
N CYS A 277 -4.20 -17.26 -10.47
CA CYS A 277 -5.56 -17.50 -10.99
C CYS A 277 -5.85 -18.98 -11.14
N THR A 278 -6.89 -19.46 -10.49
CA THR A 278 -7.52 -20.72 -10.88
C THR A 278 -8.44 -20.44 -12.05
N THR A 279 -8.06 -20.83 -13.26
CA THR A 279 -8.78 -20.52 -14.50
C THR A 279 -10.27 -20.94 -14.42
N ASP A 280 -11.15 -20.02 -14.78
CA ASP A 280 -12.59 -20.31 -14.95
C ASP A 280 -12.91 -20.57 -16.43
N PRO A 281 -13.05 -21.80 -16.88
CA PRO A 281 -13.36 -22.08 -18.28
C PRO A 281 -14.78 -21.68 -18.68
N GLY A 282 -15.62 -21.25 -17.72
CA GLY A 282 -17.05 -21.13 -17.90
C GLY A 282 -17.79 -22.49 -17.95
N PRO A 283 -19.11 -22.50 -17.77
CA PRO A 283 -19.89 -23.73 -17.78
C PRO A 283 -20.11 -24.27 -19.21
N THR A 284 -20.09 -25.58 -19.37
CA THR A 284 -20.47 -26.25 -20.63
C THR A 284 -21.97 -26.53 -20.72
N GLN A 285 -22.69 -26.35 -19.61
CA GLN A 285 -24.11 -26.58 -19.50
C GLN A 285 -24.78 -25.62 -18.49
N VAL A 286 -25.94 -25.09 -18.83
CA VAL A 286 -26.81 -24.31 -17.95
C VAL A 286 -28.20 -24.88 -17.97
N GLY A 287 -28.66 -25.51 -16.87
CA GLY A 287 -29.87 -26.29 -16.85
C GLY A 287 -29.85 -27.40 -17.91
N SER A 288 -30.81 -27.42 -18.82
CA SER A 288 -30.86 -28.31 -19.96
C SER A 288 -30.09 -27.82 -21.20
N ALA A 289 -29.67 -26.56 -21.21
CA ALA A 289 -28.97 -25.98 -22.35
C ALA A 289 -27.50 -26.38 -22.37
N THR A 290 -27.03 -26.94 -23.49
CA THR A 290 -25.63 -27.22 -23.76
C THR A 290 -25.03 -26.03 -24.49
N ILE A 291 -23.89 -25.52 -23.99
CA ILE A 291 -23.17 -24.41 -24.61
C ILE A 291 -22.22 -24.98 -25.66
N THR A 292 -22.40 -24.57 -26.91
CA THR A 292 -21.64 -25.10 -28.05
C THR A 292 -20.66 -24.13 -28.64
N THR A 293 -20.69 -22.87 -28.20
CA THR A 293 -19.82 -21.80 -28.70
C THR A 293 -18.94 -21.26 -27.59
N PRO A 294 -17.61 -21.12 -27.80
CA PRO A 294 -16.68 -20.60 -26.79
C PRO A 294 -17.11 -19.24 -26.25
N TYR A 295 -17.48 -18.29 -27.10
CA TYR A 295 -17.83 -16.95 -26.65
C TYR A 295 -19.10 -16.84 -25.77
N ASN A 296 -20.04 -17.82 -25.87
CA ASN A 296 -21.16 -17.93 -24.92
C ASN A 296 -20.69 -18.55 -23.61
N GLN A 297 -19.72 -19.42 -23.65
CA GLN A 297 -19.09 -19.98 -22.44
C GLN A 297 -18.27 -18.90 -21.72
N ASP A 298 -17.49 -18.12 -22.45
CA ASP A 298 -16.74 -16.97 -21.93
C ASP A 298 -17.62 -15.91 -21.28
N GLN A 299 -18.86 -15.74 -21.80
CA GLN A 299 -19.88 -14.86 -21.22
C GLN A 299 -20.27 -15.27 -19.81
N LEU A 300 -20.18 -16.53 -19.48
CA LEU A 300 -20.56 -17.13 -18.20
C LEU A 300 -19.32 -17.42 -17.32
N SER A 301 -18.15 -16.95 -17.73
CA SER A 301 -16.91 -17.02 -16.98
C SER A 301 -16.63 -15.71 -16.28
N GLN A 302 -16.17 -15.77 -15.04
CA GLN A 302 -15.69 -14.62 -14.30
C GLN A 302 -14.16 -14.39 -14.46
N GLY A 303 -13.48 -15.27 -15.21
CA GLY A 303 -12.02 -15.23 -15.44
C GLY A 303 -11.26 -16.20 -14.54
N CYS A 304 -11.33 -16.00 -13.21
CA CYS A 304 -10.74 -16.89 -12.21
C CYS A 304 -11.78 -17.36 -11.21
N LEU A 305 -11.68 -18.63 -10.79
CA LEU A 305 -12.49 -19.22 -9.72
C LEU A 305 -11.86 -18.99 -8.34
N PRO A 306 -12.65 -18.89 -7.26
CA PRO A 306 -12.14 -18.93 -5.91
C PRO A 306 -11.53 -20.32 -5.60
N GLY A 307 -10.32 -20.33 -5.07
CA GLY A 307 -9.61 -21.55 -4.70
C GLY A 307 -8.38 -21.20 -3.88
N SER A 308 -7.80 -22.19 -3.19
CA SER A 308 -6.59 -21.96 -2.41
C SER A 308 -5.46 -21.41 -3.28
N LEU A 309 -4.82 -20.34 -2.83
CA LEU A 309 -3.64 -19.73 -3.50
C LEU A 309 -2.42 -20.68 -3.52
N TYR A 310 -2.45 -21.72 -2.73
CA TYR A 310 -1.39 -22.73 -2.62
C TYR A 310 -1.65 -23.97 -3.48
N SER A 311 -2.80 -24.05 -4.14
CA SER A 311 -3.11 -25.17 -5.02
C SER A 311 -2.37 -25.08 -6.35
N ASP A 312 -2.16 -26.23 -7.00
CA ASP A 312 -1.58 -26.28 -8.35
C ASP A 312 -2.41 -25.52 -9.38
N ALA A 313 -3.72 -25.47 -9.18
CA ALA A 313 -4.64 -24.78 -10.07
C ALA A 313 -4.48 -23.25 -10.03
N ALA A 314 -3.96 -22.70 -8.94
CA ALA A 314 -3.76 -21.25 -8.78
C ALA A 314 -2.69 -20.67 -9.75
N TYR A 315 -1.87 -21.50 -10.35
CA TYR A 315 -0.83 -21.09 -11.31
C TYR A 315 -1.31 -21.13 -12.78
N GLY A 316 -2.62 -21.09 -13.02
CA GLY A 316 -3.22 -20.84 -14.33
C GLY A 316 -3.21 -19.37 -14.71
N ALA A 317 -3.95 -19.03 -15.76
CA ALA A 317 -4.21 -17.68 -16.21
C ALA A 317 -5.74 -17.44 -16.27
N PRO A 318 -6.21 -16.17 -16.24
CA PRO A 318 -7.64 -15.91 -16.36
C PRO A 318 -8.16 -16.34 -17.75
N ASN A 319 -9.43 -16.71 -17.83
CA ASN A 319 -10.08 -16.85 -19.13
C ASN A 319 -10.18 -15.46 -19.79
N GLY A 320 -9.23 -15.16 -20.68
CA GLY A 320 -9.10 -13.88 -21.36
C GLY A 320 -10.19 -13.67 -22.43
N GLY A 321 -10.78 -14.74 -22.95
CA GLY A 321 -11.94 -14.69 -23.83
C GLY A 321 -13.15 -14.00 -23.17
N SER A 322 -13.22 -14.04 -21.84
CA SER A 322 -14.27 -13.37 -21.06
C SER A 322 -14.10 -11.83 -21.00
N PHE A 323 -12.93 -11.29 -21.33
CA PHE A 323 -12.66 -9.85 -21.20
C PHE A 323 -13.47 -9.03 -22.22
N GLY A 324 -14.08 -7.95 -21.76
CA GLY A 324 -14.96 -7.11 -22.58
C GLY A 324 -14.38 -6.67 -23.91
N PRO A 325 -13.15 -6.10 -23.99
CA PRO A 325 -12.51 -5.73 -25.25
C PRO A 325 -12.28 -6.93 -26.19
N ILE A 326 -11.84 -8.06 -25.65
CA ILE A 326 -11.60 -9.29 -26.45
C ILE A 326 -12.90 -9.80 -27.05
N ARG A 327 -13.95 -9.87 -26.25
CA ARG A 327 -15.29 -10.32 -26.69
C ARG A 327 -15.84 -9.43 -27.79
N LEU A 328 -15.62 -8.10 -27.67
CA LEU A 328 -16.07 -7.18 -28.71
C LEU A 328 -15.28 -7.34 -30.02
N LEU A 329 -13.95 -7.47 -29.94
CA LEU A 329 -13.06 -7.62 -31.08
C LEU A 329 -13.18 -9.00 -31.76
N SER A 330 -13.60 -10.04 -31.03
CA SER A 330 -13.68 -11.42 -31.52
C SER A 330 -15.08 -11.91 -31.88
N GLY A 331 -16.15 -11.25 -31.45
CA GLY A 331 -17.44 -11.93 -31.51
C GLY A 331 -18.63 -11.16 -32.05
N PHE A 332 -18.73 -9.88 -31.83
CA PHE A 332 -20.03 -9.24 -31.96
C PHE A 332 -20.27 -8.46 -33.27
N PHE A 333 -19.21 -7.88 -33.85
CA PHE A 333 -19.27 -7.16 -35.12
C PHE A 333 -18.03 -7.41 -35.96
N SER A 334 -18.23 -7.50 -37.26
CA SER A 334 -17.15 -7.52 -38.23
C SER A 334 -16.46 -6.15 -38.26
N LEU A 335 -15.63 -5.88 -37.26
CA LEU A 335 -14.84 -4.64 -37.17
C LEU A 335 -13.63 -4.66 -38.11
N GLY A 336 -13.33 -5.83 -38.68
CA GLY A 336 -12.17 -6.01 -39.52
C GLY A 336 -12.48 -5.95 -41.03
N GLY A 337 -13.74 -6.02 -41.45
CA GLY A 337 -14.13 -6.13 -42.86
C GLY A 337 -14.21 -7.57 -43.36
N PHE A 338 -13.87 -7.79 -44.64
CA PHE A 338 -14.04 -9.08 -45.30
C PHE A 338 -12.71 -9.53 -45.94
N ASP A 339 -12.50 -10.83 -46.03
CA ASP A 339 -11.40 -11.41 -46.83
C ASP A 339 -11.73 -11.38 -48.35
N ALA A 340 -10.77 -11.80 -49.19
CA ALA A 340 -10.95 -11.86 -50.64
C ALA A 340 -12.09 -12.81 -51.10
N ASN A 341 -12.58 -13.67 -50.21
CA ASN A 341 -13.72 -14.59 -50.46
C ASN A 341 -15.03 -14.04 -49.95
N GLY A 342 -15.05 -12.87 -49.32
CA GLY A 342 -16.24 -12.27 -48.69
C GLY A 342 -16.58 -12.81 -47.29
N ALA A 343 -15.67 -13.55 -46.66
CA ALA A 343 -15.83 -13.97 -45.27
C ALA A 343 -15.42 -12.85 -44.28
N SER A 344 -16.17 -12.68 -43.20
CA SER A 344 -15.85 -11.68 -42.19
C SER A 344 -14.50 -11.95 -41.52
N VAL A 345 -13.64 -10.93 -41.44
CA VAL A 345 -12.38 -10.94 -40.71
C VAL A 345 -12.61 -10.22 -39.37
N TYR A 346 -12.37 -10.91 -38.28
CA TYR A 346 -12.44 -10.33 -36.96
C TYR A 346 -11.06 -9.79 -36.54
N PRO A 347 -10.98 -8.64 -35.85
CA PRO A 347 -9.70 -8.11 -35.35
C PRO A 347 -8.94 -9.11 -34.46
N ILE A 348 -9.67 -9.87 -33.67
CA ILE A 348 -9.18 -11.03 -32.91
C ILE A 348 -10.00 -12.25 -33.36
N PRO A 349 -9.41 -13.42 -33.59
CA PRO A 349 -10.16 -14.59 -34.04
C PRO A 349 -11.35 -14.93 -33.11
N GLN A 350 -12.45 -15.33 -33.70
CA GLN A 350 -13.67 -15.66 -32.94
C GLN A 350 -13.42 -16.84 -31.96
N GLY A 351 -13.84 -16.65 -30.69
CA GLY A 351 -13.65 -17.67 -29.65
C GLY A 351 -12.19 -17.83 -29.19
N PHE A 352 -11.36 -16.86 -29.45
CA PHE A 352 -9.95 -16.86 -29.05
C PHE A 352 -9.81 -16.45 -27.58
N ASP A 353 -9.17 -17.31 -26.78
CA ASP A 353 -8.65 -16.97 -25.47
C ASP A 353 -7.16 -16.61 -25.58
N PRO A 354 -6.78 -15.35 -25.32
CA PRO A 354 -5.38 -14.91 -25.40
C PRO A 354 -4.46 -15.64 -24.42
N TYR A 355 -4.99 -16.25 -23.38
CA TYR A 355 -4.21 -16.96 -22.37
C TYR A 355 -4.41 -18.47 -22.42
N GLU A 356 -5.05 -19.02 -23.46
CA GLU A 356 -5.24 -20.47 -23.60
C GLU A 356 -3.88 -21.21 -23.52
N GLY A 357 -3.79 -22.19 -22.61
CA GLY A 357 -2.57 -22.98 -22.41
C GLY A 357 -1.45 -22.27 -21.66
N VAL A 358 -1.64 -21.02 -21.22
CA VAL A 358 -0.66 -20.31 -20.40
C VAL A 358 -0.68 -20.90 -18.98
N VAL A 359 0.50 -21.42 -18.56
CA VAL A 359 0.72 -21.93 -17.20
C VAL A 359 1.92 -21.20 -16.61
N GLN A 360 1.75 -20.69 -15.41
CA GLN A 360 2.81 -19.96 -14.72
C GLN A 360 3.80 -20.92 -14.03
N SER A 361 5.05 -20.45 -13.91
CA SER A 361 6.02 -21.07 -13.00
C SER A 361 5.50 -21.08 -11.57
N ARG A 362 5.80 -22.12 -10.80
CA ARG A 362 5.48 -22.19 -9.37
C ARG A 362 6.41 -21.36 -8.51
N ASP A 363 7.54 -20.94 -9.04
CA ASP A 363 8.40 -19.99 -8.38
C ASP A 363 7.71 -18.62 -8.37
N LEU A 364 7.36 -18.14 -7.17
CA LEU A 364 6.68 -16.84 -7.00
C LEU A 364 7.58 -15.66 -7.40
N ARG A 365 8.88 -15.87 -7.53
CA ARG A 365 9.86 -14.87 -7.99
C ARG A 365 10.13 -14.92 -9.50
N GLU A 366 9.55 -15.87 -10.23
CA GLU A 366 9.58 -15.92 -11.69
C GLU A 366 8.27 -15.42 -12.28
N ILE A 367 8.31 -14.30 -12.97
CA ILE A 367 7.15 -13.60 -13.54
C ILE A 367 7.39 -13.45 -15.05
N ALA A 368 6.35 -13.68 -15.87
CA ALA A 368 6.40 -13.37 -17.29
C ALA A 368 5.59 -12.11 -17.57
N THR A 369 6.25 -11.01 -17.94
CA THR A 369 5.61 -9.71 -18.21
C THR A 369 6.19 -9.08 -19.47
N ASN A 370 5.35 -8.31 -20.20
CA ASN A 370 5.76 -7.61 -21.42
C ASN A 370 6.67 -6.40 -21.15
N TYR A 371 6.57 -5.82 -19.95
CA TYR A 371 7.30 -4.62 -19.55
C TYR A 371 7.99 -4.83 -18.22
N ASP A 372 9.21 -4.32 -18.11
CA ASP A 372 9.86 -4.19 -16.82
C ASP A 372 9.28 -2.97 -16.09
N PRO A 373 9.11 -3.04 -14.78
CA PRO A 373 8.53 -1.94 -14.01
C PRO A 373 9.47 -0.72 -13.98
N VAL A 374 8.89 0.44 -13.71
CA VAL A 374 9.63 1.66 -13.37
C VAL A 374 9.08 2.17 -12.04
N PHE A 375 9.97 2.53 -11.14
CA PHE A 375 9.62 3.09 -9.84
C PHE A 375 10.47 4.32 -9.56
N ARG A 376 9.85 5.42 -9.20
CA ARG A 376 10.49 6.67 -8.80
C ARG A 376 9.79 7.25 -7.59
N ALA A 377 10.57 7.66 -6.61
CA ALA A 377 10.08 8.37 -5.45
C ALA A 377 11.06 9.48 -5.06
N GLU A 378 10.55 10.65 -4.72
CA GLU A 378 11.31 11.77 -4.19
C GLU A 378 10.57 12.33 -2.97
N ASN A 379 11.24 12.38 -1.82
CA ASN A 379 10.67 12.90 -0.59
C ASN A 379 11.59 13.98 0.01
N ASP A 380 10.99 15.08 0.44
CA ASP A 380 11.65 16.12 1.21
C ASP A 380 10.90 16.37 2.51
N VAL A 381 11.60 16.36 3.62
CA VAL A 381 11.08 16.77 4.93
C VAL A 381 11.93 17.86 5.51
N VAL A 382 11.32 18.98 5.84
CA VAL A 382 11.96 20.07 6.58
C VAL A 382 11.23 20.22 7.91
N GLN A 383 11.99 20.18 9.00
CA GLN A 383 11.44 20.34 10.36
C GLN A 383 12.25 21.33 11.16
N VAL A 384 11.55 22.17 11.94
CA VAL A 384 12.15 23.09 12.92
C VAL A 384 11.46 22.91 14.26
N ASN A 385 12.23 22.55 15.27
CA ASN A 385 11.78 22.38 16.64
C ASN A 385 12.44 23.46 17.52
N LEU A 386 11.60 24.16 18.26
CA LEU A 386 12.04 25.17 19.21
C LEU A 386 11.54 24.77 20.61
N GLU A 387 12.40 24.92 21.59
CA GLU A 387 12.11 24.64 22.97
C GLU A 387 12.58 25.83 23.82
N PHE A 388 11.68 26.35 24.63
CA PHE A 388 11.95 27.52 25.46
C PHE A 388 11.45 27.34 26.88
N ASP A 389 12.38 27.32 27.84
CA ASP A 389 12.05 27.30 29.26
C ASP A 389 11.59 28.69 29.72
N LEU A 390 10.26 28.87 29.76
CA LEU A 390 9.61 30.11 30.22
C LEU A 390 9.92 30.40 31.68
N THR A 391 9.97 29.36 32.47
CA THR A 391 10.39 29.35 33.89
C THR A 391 11.20 28.08 34.14
N ASP A 392 11.69 27.86 35.34
CA ASP A 392 12.39 26.62 35.71
C ASP A 392 11.45 25.38 35.79
N THR A 393 10.15 25.60 35.64
CA THR A 393 9.12 24.55 35.73
C THR A 393 8.14 24.54 34.56
N LEU A 394 8.28 25.42 33.59
CA LEU A 394 7.40 25.51 32.41
C LEU A 394 8.22 25.66 31.14
N THR A 395 8.04 24.71 30.21
CA THR A 395 8.67 24.71 28.89
C THR A 395 7.64 24.83 27.79
N LEU A 396 7.87 25.73 26.85
CA LEU A 396 7.12 25.89 25.61
C LEU A 396 7.84 25.21 24.45
N PHE A 397 7.16 24.36 23.76
CA PHE A 397 7.62 23.69 22.54
C PHE A 397 6.89 24.26 21.32
N SER A 398 7.62 24.43 20.23
CA SER A 398 7.06 24.70 18.89
C SER A 398 7.67 23.74 17.89
N GLN A 399 6.83 23.06 17.14
CA GLN A 399 7.24 22.15 16.08
C GLN A 399 6.60 22.58 14.77
N THR A 400 7.42 22.91 13.78
CA THR A 400 6.99 23.26 12.43
C THR A 400 7.58 22.27 11.45
N ALA A 401 6.76 21.70 10.58
CA ALA A 401 7.26 20.81 9.54
C ALA A 401 6.58 21.05 8.19
N TYR A 402 7.34 20.83 7.14
CA TYR A 402 6.88 20.76 5.76
C TYR A 402 7.38 19.46 5.14
N ALA A 403 6.49 18.72 4.50
CA ALA A 403 6.85 17.51 3.78
C ALA A 403 6.29 17.58 2.35
N LYS A 404 7.08 17.10 1.40
CA LYS A 404 6.73 16.92 -0.01
C LYS A 404 7.05 15.49 -0.40
N ASP A 405 6.19 14.86 -1.17
CA ASP A 405 6.34 13.49 -1.66
C ASP A 405 5.84 13.43 -3.10
N ASP A 406 6.73 13.12 -4.02
CA ASP A 406 6.44 12.86 -5.43
C ASP A 406 6.69 11.39 -5.72
N TYR A 407 5.76 10.76 -6.42
CA TYR A 407 5.80 9.33 -6.69
C TYR A 407 5.34 9.03 -8.12
N TYR A 408 6.02 8.10 -8.77
CA TYR A 408 5.66 7.53 -10.06
C TYR A 408 6.03 6.05 -10.10
N ALA A 409 5.11 5.19 -10.51
CA ALA A 409 5.43 3.81 -10.83
C ALA A 409 4.60 3.32 -12.02
N SER A 410 5.21 2.55 -12.89
CA SER A 410 4.55 1.83 -13.99
C SER A 410 4.95 0.36 -13.98
N GLN A 411 4.07 -0.50 -14.48
CA GLN A 411 4.31 -1.94 -14.60
C GLN A 411 3.37 -2.56 -15.64
N ASP A 412 3.62 -3.81 -16.03
CA ASP A 412 2.65 -4.60 -16.79
C ASP A 412 1.40 -4.85 -15.94
N TYR A 413 0.24 -4.43 -16.42
CA TYR A 413 -1.01 -4.54 -15.68
C TYR A 413 -1.52 -5.99 -15.62
N ALA A 414 -1.40 -6.73 -16.72
CA ALA A 414 -1.91 -8.11 -16.82
C ALA A 414 -1.03 -9.12 -16.07
N ARG A 415 0.29 -8.90 -16.03
CA ARG A 415 1.25 -9.88 -15.46
C ARG A 415 1.19 -11.25 -16.12
N TYR A 416 0.70 -11.32 -17.35
CA TYR A 416 0.65 -12.47 -18.22
C TYR A 416 1.06 -12.08 -19.63
N VAL A 417 1.77 -12.94 -20.31
CA VAL A 417 2.10 -12.76 -21.74
C VAL A 417 1.07 -13.53 -22.55
N SER A 418 0.27 -12.82 -23.34
CA SER A 418 -0.75 -13.44 -24.18
C SER A 418 -0.14 -14.19 -25.36
N ASN A 419 -0.88 -15.12 -25.94
CA ASN A 419 -0.62 -15.62 -27.28
C ASN A 419 -0.77 -14.50 -28.32
N PRO A 420 -0.19 -14.60 -29.54
CA PRO A 420 -0.49 -13.67 -30.63
C PRO A 420 -1.99 -13.60 -30.89
N ALA A 421 -2.57 -12.39 -30.84
CA ALA A 421 -4.02 -12.21 -30.77
C ALA A 421 -4.59 -11.53 -32.02
N PHE A 422 -3.86 -10.59 -32.65
CA PHE A 422 -4.40 -9.79 -33.74
C PHE A 422 -4.39 -10.56 -35.07
N SER A 423 -5.51 -10.51 -35.80
CA SER A 423 -5.63 -11.03 -37.14
C SER A 423 -4.87 -10.12 -38.13
N ASP A 424 -4.25 -10.71 -39.17
CA ASP A 424 -3.63 -9.94 -40.23
C ASP A 424 -4.68 -9.20 -41.07
N SER A 425 -4.70 -7.89 -41.01
CA SER A 425 -5.60 -7.03 -41.76
C SER A 425 -5.04 -6.48 -43.08
N SER A 426 -3.87 -6.97 -43.53
CA SER A 426 -3.21 -6.46 -44.75
C SER A 426 -4.03 -6.67 -46.02
N GLN A 427 -4.93 -7.65 -46.04
CA GLN A 427 -5.77 -8.02 -47.21
C GLN A 427 -7.24 -8.06 -46.79
N VAL A 428 -7.72 -6.99 -46.15
CA VAL A 428 -9.11 -6.85 -45.71
C VAL A 428 -9.83 -5.85 -46.62
N PHE A 429 -11.02 -6.20 -47.04
CA PHE A 429 -11.87 -5.46 -47.94
C PHE A 429 -13.08 -4.88 -47.22
N ASP A 430 -13.56 -3.73 -47.64
CA ASP A 430 -14.82 -3.16 -47.15
C ASP A 430 -16.07 -3.90 -47.70
N PHE A 431 -17.21 -3.44 -47.30
CA PHE A 431 -18.49 -4.02 -47.76
C PHE A 431 -18.68 -3.92 -49.31
N PHE A 432 -18.02 -2.97 -49.96
CA PHE A 432 -18.12 -2.76 -51.42
C PHE A 432 -17.05 -3.59 -52.19
N GLY A 433 -16.15 -4.23 -51.50
CA GLY A 433 -15.08 -5.05 -52.09
C GLY A 433 -13.81 -4.27 -52.37
N ASP A 434 -13.69 -3.07 -51.90
CA ASP A 434 -12.49 -2.26 -51.98
C ASP A 434 -11.51 -2.56 -50.83
N LEU A 435 -10.20 -2.65 -51.15
CA LEU A 435 -9.17 -2.87 -50.11
C LEU A 435 -9.15 -1.70 -49.14
N ILE A 436 -9.23 -2.00 -47.82
CA ILE A 436 -9.15 -0.96 -46.80
C ILE A 436 -7.75 -0.32 -46.80
N PRO A 437 -7.66 0.99 -47.06
CA PRO A 437 -6.37 1.65 -47.30
C PRO A 437 -5.50 1.80 -46.06
N SER A 438 -6.08 1.75 -44.86
CA SER A 438 -5.34 1.86 -43.60
C SER A 438 -5.74 0.71 -42.68
N PRO A 439 -5.16 -0.47 -42.87
CA PRO A 439 -5.47 -1.62 -42.05
C PRO A 439 -4.98 -1.45 -40.61
N ALA A 440 -5.80 -1.86 -39.65
CA ALA A 440 -5.52 -1.67 -38.23
C ALA A 440 -4.32 -2.47 -37.72
N ALA A 441 -4.18 -3.72 -38.19
CA ALA A 441 -3.13 -4.63 -37.75
C ALA A 441 -2.49 -5.34 -38.95
N PRO A 442 -1.73 -4.64 -39.82
CA PRO A 442 -1.05 -5.25 -40.97
C PRO A 442 -0.02 -6.28 -40.50
N GLY A 443 -0.07 -7.48 -41.08
CA GLY A 443 0.78 -8.60 -40.65
C GLY A 443 0.42 -9.16 -39.26
N GLY A 444 -0.77 -8.83 -38.74
CA GLY A 444 -1.19 -9.22 -37.39
C GLY A 444 -0.52 -8.41 -36.26
N VAL A 445 0.05 -7.25 -36.59
CA VAL A 445 0.72 -6.36 -35.62
C VAL A 445 -0.05 -5.05 -35.53
N TYR A 446 -0.60 -4.79 -34.34
CA TYR A 446 -1.20 -3.49 -34.01
C TYR A 446 -0.17 -2.58 -33.34
N THR A 447 -0.16 -1.30 -33.67
CA THR A 447 0.75 -0.31 -33.09
C THR A 447 -0.04 0.64 -32.19
N ASP A 448 0.09 0.44 -30.89
CA ASP A 448 -0.51 1.31 -29.87
C ASP A 448 0.40 2.52 -29.62
N PRO A 449 -0.14 3.76 -29.51
CA PRO A 449 0.66 4.96 -29.29
C PRO A 449 1.52 4.93 -28.02
N GLN A 450 0.99 4.33 -26.94
CA GLN A 450 1.69 4.25 -25.64
C GLN A 450 2.51 2.97 -25.50
N LEU A 451 1.95 1.84 -25.95
CA LEU A 451 2.50 0.50 -25.67
C LEU A 451 3.37 -0.02 -26.81
N GLY A 452 3.32 0.63 -27.99
CA GLY A 452 4.12 0.27 -29.17
C GLY A 452 3.54 -0.87 -30.01
N PRO A 453 4.32 -1.36 -31.01
CA PRO A 453 3.86 -2.41 -31.91
C PRO A 453 3.88 -3.77 -31.25
N SER A 454 2.79 -4.54 -31.40
CA SER A 454 2.72 -5.92 -30.90
C SER A 454 1.69 -6.74 -31.67
N ASN A 455 1.97 -8.04 -31.79
CA ASN A 455 0.96 -9.03 -32.19
C ASN A 455 0.22 -9.62 -30.98
N ARG A 456 0.60 -9.22 -29.74
CA ARG A 456 0.06 -9.69 -28.47
C ARG A 456 -0.79 -8.61 -27.82
N ILE A 457 -1.61 -9.02 -26.88
CA ILE A 457 -2.30 -8.08 -26.01
C ILE A 457 -1.30 -7.49 -25.02
N LEU A 458 -1.20 -6.18 -25.01
CA LEU A 458 -0.37 -5.40 -24.13
C LEU A 458 -1.25 -4.59 -23.18
N SER A 459 -0.82 -4.52 -21.93
CA SER A 459 -1.42 -3.62 -20.95
C SER A 459 -0.37 -3.11 -19.97
N ALA A 460 -0.51 -1.86 -19.56
CA ALA A 460 0.35 -1.26 -18.55
C ALA A 460 -0.49 -0.40 -17.62
N ASP A 461 -0.07 -0.27 -16.36
CA ASP A 461 -0.65 0.71 -15.45
C ASP A 461 0.41 1.70 -14.96
N ILE A 462 -0.06 2.90 -14.64
CA ILE A 462 0.71 3.96 -14.01
C ILE A 462 0.00 4.39 -12.75
N SER A 463 0.73 4.46 -11.66
CA SER A 463 0.31 5.09 -10.39
C SER A 463 1.26 6.23 -10.09
N GLN A 464 0.73 7.43 -9.88
CA GLN A 464 1.54 8.60 -9.54
C GLN A 464 0.82 9.49 -8.54
N SER A 465 1.59 10.22 -7.74
CA SER A 465 1.02 11.19 -6.80
C SER A 465 1.98 12.35 -6.50
N ASP A 466 1.40 13.51 -6.21
CA ASP A 466 2.05 14.71 -5.64
C ASP A 466 1.37 15.00 -4.31
N ASN A 467 2.14 14.98 -3.24
CA ASN A 467 1.64 15.22 -1.89
C ASN A 467 2.44 16.33 -1.21
N ARG A 468 1.73 17.19 -0.47
CA ARG A 468 2.33 18.29 0.28
C ARG A 468 1.65 18.43 1.61
N GLN A 469 2.43 18.50 2.68
CA GLN A 469 1.94 18.63 4.03
C GLN A 469 2.63 19.79 4.74
N TRP A 470 1.84 20.59 5.44
CA TRP A 470 2.29 21.55 6.44
C TRP A 470 1.76 21.13 7.81
N TYR A 471 2.61 21.16 8.82
CA TYR A 471 2.26 20.85 10.20
C TYR A 471 2.84 21.90 11.16
N GLN A 472 2.03 22.32 12.14
CA GLN A 472 2.44 23.18 13.24
C GLN A 472 1.85 22.66 14.54
N GLU A 473 2.69 22.52 15.57
CA GLU A 473 2.25 22.21 16.95
C GLU A 473 2.88 23.20 17.92
N PHE A 474 2.10 23.66 18.88
CA PHE A 474 2.56 24.34 20.09
C PHE A 474 2.18 23.53 21.31
N ARG A 475 3.11 23.36 22.27
CA ARG A 475 2.86 22.61 23.49
C ARG A 475 3.53 23.29 24.67
N LEU A 476 2.78 23.43 25.78
CA LEU A 476 3.25 23.91 27.06
C LEU A 476 3.26 22.76 28.06
N GLN A 477 4.41 22.47 28.62
CA GLN A 477 4.61 21.39 29.60
C GLN A 477 5.10 21.96 30.93
N SER A 478 4.58 21.36 32.03
CA SER A 478 5.08 21.65 33.37
C SER A 478 5.99 20.52 33.85
N ASP A 479 6.92 20.91 34.72
CA ASP A 479 7.78 20.03 35.53
C ASP A 479 7.87 20.61 36.95
N MET A 480 6.76 20.55 37.66
CA MET A 480 6.59 21.08 39.02
C MET A 480 6.92 20.01 40.05
N ALA A 481 7.53 20.40 41.11
CA ALA A 481 7.88 19.50 42.25
C ALA A 481 6.67 19.04 43.11
N GLY A 482 5.45 19.40 42.73
CA GLY A 482 4.22 19.00 43.43
C GLY A 482 3.57 17.79 42.83
N ASP A 483 2.44 17.36 43.41
CA ASP A 483 1.68 16.17 43.03
C ASP A 483 0.93 16.32 41.69
N PHE A 484 1.08 17.44 40.98
CA PHE A 484 0.39 17.70 39.72
C PHE A 484 1.31 18.29 38.68
N ASN A 485 1.26 17.69 37.47
CA ASN A 485 1.88 18.21 36.27
C ASN A 485 0.90 18.17 35.12
N PHE A 486 1.19 18.90 34.04
CA PHE A 486 0.34 18.96 32.87
C PHE A 486 1.13 19.11 31.56
N SER A 487 0.48 18.76 30.45
CA SER A 487 0.87 19.07 29.07
C SER A 487 -0.34 19.61 28.34
N LEU A 488 -0.28 20.81 27.77
CA LEU A 488 -1.35 21.46 26.99
C LEU A 488 -0.81 21.78 25.60
N GLY A 489 -1.60 21.52 24.58
CA GLY A 489 -1.15 21.77 23.21
C GLY A 489 -2.26 22.09 22.23
N ALA A 490 -1.84 22.62 21.08
CA ALA A 490 -2.68 22.83 19.92
C ALA A 490 -1.87 22.52 18.66
N ASN A 491 -2.52 21.95 17.65
CA ASN A 491 -1.87 21.72 16.36
C ASN A 491 -2.78 22.07 15.19
N TYR A 492 -2.14 22.28 14.04
CA TYR A 492 -2.76 22.48 12.74
C TYR A 492 -2.01 21.68 11.68
N LEU A 493 -2.76 21.04 10.80
CA LEU A 493 -2.27 20.28 9.65
C LEU A 493 -3.01 20.71 8.40
N ASP A 494 -2.27 20.96 7.33
CA ASP A 494 -2.79 21.19 5.97
C ASP A 494 -2.10 20.19 5.04
N PHE A 495 -2.88 19.29 4.43
CA PHE A 495 -2.38 18.24 3.55
C PHE A 495 -3.13 18.28 2.22
N LYS A 496 -2.37 18.35 1.14
CA LYS A 496 -2.86 18.30 -0.24
C LYS A 496 -2.27 17.11 -0.95
N SER A 497 -3.12 16.37 -1.63
CA SER A 497 -2.75 15.20 -2.41
C SER A 497 -3.42 15.25 -3.77
N GLN A 498 -2.69 14.90 -4.81
CA GLN A 498 -3.24 14.51 -6.10
C GLN A 498 -2.72 13.12 -6.42
N ASP A 499 -3.63 12.17 -6.56
CA ASP A 499 -3.32 10.82 -6.98
C ASP A 499 -3.94 10.57 -8.36
N ASP A 500 -3.13 10.09 -9.30
CA ASP A 500 -3.54 9.69 -10.64
C ASP A 500 -3.19 8.22 -10.86
N TYR A 501 -4.17 7.45 -11.34
CA TYR A 501 -3.98 6.06 -11.73
C TYR A 501 -4.50 5.84 -13.14
N TYR A 502 -3.68 5.24 -14.00
CA TYR A 502 -4.00 4.95 -15.38
C TYR A 502 -3.86 3.47 -15.68
N VAL A 503 -4.72 2.96 -16.54
CA VAL A 503 -4.53 1.67 -17.21
C VAL A 503 -4.58 1.87 -18.71
N PHE A 504 -3.56 1.40 -19.40
CA PHE A 504 -3.45 1.36 -20.86
C PHE A 504 -3.64 -0.09 -21.32
N ASN A 505 -4.34 -0.25 -22.45
CA ASN A 505 -4.56 -1.56 -23.05
C ASN A 505 -4.71 -1.38 -24.57
N ASN A 506 -3.90 -2.08 -25.34
CA ASN A 506 -3.88 -1.94 -26.80
C ASN A 506 -5.17 -2.42 -27.48
N THR A 507 -5.92 -3.34 -26.87
CA THR A 507 -7.25 -3.72 -27.41
C THR A 507 -8.27 -2.60 -27.23
N PHE A 508 -8.10 -1.77 -26.19
CA PHE A 508 -8.93 -0.59 -26.01
C PHE A 508 -8.59 0.50 -27.02
N SER A 509 -7.31 0.76 -27.25
CA SER A 509 -6.88 1.73 -28.28
C SER A 509 -7.36 1.30 -29.66
N TYR A 510 -7.28 -0.01 -29.98
CA TYR A 510 -7.85 -0.54 -31.21
C TYR A 510 -9.34 -0.24 -31.36
N LEU A 511 -10.13 -0.50 -30.32
CA LEU A 511 -11.56 -0.18 -30.31
C LEU A 511 -11.81 1.33 -30.42
N ALA A 512 -11.04 2.15 -29.74
CA ALA A 512 -11.16 3.59 -29.79
C ALA A 512 -10.95 4.13 -31.21
N GLU A 513 -9.88 3.68 -31.85
CA GLU A 513 -9.50 4.15 -33.19
C GLU A 513 -10.40 3.60 -34.31
N TYR A 514 -10.69 2.32 -34.29
CA TYR A 514 -11.30 1.62 -35.41
C TYR A 514 -12.79 1.27 -35.22
N PHE A 515 -13.35 1.46 -34.06
CA PHE A 515 -14.77 1.24 -33.78
C PHE A 515 -15.50 2.52 -33.36
N TYR A 516 -14.97 3.26 -32.43
CA TYR A 516 -15.64 4.45 -31.91
C TYR A 516 -15.34 5.72 -32.70
N ASN A 517 -14.16 5.83 -33.28
CA ASN A 517 -13.77 6.97 -34.12
C ASN A 517 -13.99 6.72 -35.62
N PHE A 518 -14.81 5.75 -35.93
CA PHE A 518 -15.09 5.36 -37.29
C PHE A 518 -16.20 6.23 -37.92
N GLU A 519 -15.97 6.71 -39.13
CA GLU A 519 -16.98 7.37 -39.94
C GLU A 519 -17.02 6.76 -41.35
N LEU A 520 -18.20 6.82 -42.00
CA LEU A 520 -18.33 6.53 -43.40
C LEU A 520 -18.05 7.82 -44.18
N GLY A 521 -17.02 7.80 -45.03
CA GLY A 521 -16.75 8.89 -45.98
C GLY A 521 -17.91 9.12 -46.94
N PRO A 522 -17.96 10.26 -47.65
CA PRO A 522 -19.01 10.56 -48.63
C PRO A 522 -19.14 9.54 -49.80
N ASP A 523 -18.08 8.79 -50.02
CA ASP A 523 -17.97 7.70 -50.99
C ASP A 523 -18.30 6.33 -50.41
N GLY A 524 -18.71 6.27 -49.15
CA GLY A 524 -18.98 5.01 -48.42
C GLY A 524 -17.74 4.29 -47.90
N SER A 525 -16.54 4.87 -48.07
CA SER A 525 -15.30 4.29 -47.51
C SER A 525 -15.27 4.45 -45.97
N SER A 526 -14.76 3.46 -45.28
CA SER A 526 -14.51 3.52 -43.84
C SER A 526 -13.27 4.38 -43.58
N GLN A 527 -13.42 5.38 -42.73
CA GLN A 527 -12.32 6.24 -42.33
C GLN A 527 -12.22 6.33 -40.82
N THR A 528 -11.03 6.19 -40.27
CA THR A 528 -10.73 6.58 -38.90
C THR A 528 -10.58 8.09 -38.87
N VAL A 529 -11.42 8.78 -38.13
CA VAL A 529 -11.40 10.24 -38.01
C VAL A 529 -10.71 10.59 -36.70
N PRO A 530 -9.62 11.39 -36.73
CA PRO A 530 -8.97 11.85 -35.51
C PRO A 530 -9.95 12.59 -34.59
N CYS A 531 -9.78 12.39 -33.29
CA CYS A 531 -10.47 13.12 -32.25
C CYS A 531 -9.78 14.47 -32.07
N ASP A 532 -10.24 15.47 -32.75
CA ASP A 532 -9.73 16.85 -32.70
C ASP A 532 -10.58 17.76 -31.81
N ASP A 533 -10.23 19.04 -31.70
CA ASP A 533 -10.90 19.99 -30.85
C ASP A 533 -12.35 20.26 -31.26
N ASP A 534 -12.69 20.07 -32.55
CA ASP A 534 -14.04 20.24 -33.04
C ASP A 534 -14.96 19.07 -32.71
N ARG A 535 -14.36 17.88 -32.46
CA ARG A 535 -15.07 16.62 -32.17
C ARG A 535 -14.93 16.14 -30.73
N VAL A 536 -14.47 16.98 -29.83
CA VAL A 536 -14.17 16.65 -28.42
C VAL A 536 -15.30 15.92 -27.65
N PHE A 537 -16.54 16.01 -28.13
CA PHE A 537 -17.72 15.38 -27.53
C PHE A 537 -18.23 14.14 -28.29
N GLU A 538 -17.61 13.76 -29.40
CA GLU A 538 -18.12 12.76 -30.34
C GLU A 538 -17.16 11.60 -30.59
N CYS A 539 -15.99 11.62 -29.95
CA CYS A 539 -14.92 10.70 -30.21
C CYS A 539 -14.24 10.20 -28.94
N VAL A 540 -13.55 9.09 -29.04
CA VAL A 540 -12.62 8.60 -28.00
C VAL A 540 -11.24 9.15 -28.31
N TYR A 541 -10.73 10.04 -27.49
CA TYR A 541 -9.37 10.56 -27.66
C TYR A 541 -8.35 9.53 -27.17
N VAL A 542 -7.52 9.06 -28.09
CA VAL A 542 -6.34 8.26 -27.77
C VAL A 542 -5.14 9.22 -27.71
N ASP A 543 -4.47 9.28 -26.57
CA ASP A 543 -3.28 10.12 -26.41
C ASP A 543 -2.17 9.65 -27.36
N PRO A 544 -1.67 10.48 -28.27
CA PRO A 544 -0.62 10.08 -29.22
C PRO A 544 0.78 10.04 -28.58
N ASN A 545 0.92 10.51 -27.33
CA ASN A 545 2.21 10.60 -26.67
C ASN A 545 2.58 9.25 -26.02
N PRO A 546 3.88 8.94 -25.88
CA PRO A 546 4.34 7.73 -25.20
C PRO A 546 4.00 7.77 -23.70
N LEU A 547 4.06 6.63 -23.01
CA LEU A 547 3.79 6.51 -21.57
C LEU A 547 4.58 7.49 -20.70
N SER A 548 5.79 7.87 -21.13
CA SER A 548 6.65 8.83 -20.41
C SER A 548 6.18 10.29 -20.52
N GLU A 549 5.27 10.61 -21.43
CA GLU A 549 4.89 11.98 -21.79
C GLU A 549 3.39 12.14 -22.04
N ILE A 550 2.56 11.30 -21.40
CA ILE A 550 1.09 11.38 -21.51
C ILE A 550 0.60 12.76 -21.12
N ASN A 551 -0.35 13.31 -21.89
CA ASN A 551 -0.90 14.64 -21.63
C ASN A 551 -2.04 14.64 -20.60
N GLY A 552 -2.51 13.47 -20.19
CA GLY A 552 -3.60 13.32 -19.23
C GLY A 552 -4.99 13.66 -19.77
N GLU A 553 -5.15 13.90 -21.06
CA GLU A 553 -6.44 14.18 -21.74
C GLU A 553 -7.01 12.92 -22.39
N GLY A 554 -6.17 11.91 -22.64
CA GLY A 554 -6.54 10.68 -23.32
C GLY A 554 -7.48 9.82 -22.53
N HIS A 555 -8.46 9.24 -23.21
CA HIS A 555 -9.26 8.16 -22.67
C HIS A 555 -8.51 6.86 -22.88
N ASN A 556 -7.71 6.53 -21.88
CA ASN A 556 -7.12 5.22 -21.77
C ASN A 556 -8.17 4.22 -21.30
N TYR A 557 -7.82 2.96 -21.20
CA TYR A 557 -8.74 1.95 -20.70
C TYR A 557 -9.36 2.35 -19.36
N PHE A 558 -8.56 2.95 -18.48
CA PHE A 558 -9.03 3.47 -17.20
C PHE A 558 -8.17 4.67 -16.77
N ARG A 559 -8.81 5.66 -16.16
CA ARG A 559 -8.15 6.70 -15.41
C ARG A 559 -8.95 7.06 -14.16
N SER A 560 -8.28 7.16 -13.01
CA SER A 560 -8.81 7.75 -11.80
C SER A 560 -7.90 8.89 -11.37
N LYS A 561 -8.45 10.10 -11.26
CA LYS A 561 -7.77 11.26 -10.71
C LYS A 561 -8.54 11.76 -9.49
N ASN A 562 -7.84 11.95 -8.39
CA ASN A 562 -8.43 12.43 -7.14
C ASN A 562 -7.56 13.56 -6.58
N VAL A 563 -8.17 14.70 -6.34
CA VAL A 563 -7.52 15.82 -5.64
C VAL A 563 -8.16 15.94 -4.28
N VAL A 564 -7.36 15.78 -3.24
CA VAL A 564 -7.82 15.75 -1.85
C VAL A 564 -7.12 16.85 -1.05
N HIS A 565 -7.87 17.66 -0.33
CA HIS A 565 -7.35 18.65 0.58
C HIS A 565 -7.88 18.38 2.00
N THR A 566 -7.01 17.94 2.89
CA THR A 566 -7.33 17.69 4.30
C THR A 566 -6.78 18.82 5.16
N ARG A 567 -7.64 19.40 5.99
CA ARG A 567 -7.29 20.41 7.00
C ARG A 567 -7.75 19.92 8.35
N SER A 568 -6.86 19.91 9.32
CA SER A 568 -7.14 19.44 10.67
C SER A 568 -6.59 20.41 11.68
N TRP A 569 -7.39 20.74 12.68
CA TRP A 569 -6.89 21.44 13.86
C TRP A 569 -7.38 20.77 15.14
N ALA A 570 -6.58 20.88 16.18
CA ALA A 570 -6.94 20.31 17.46
C ALA A 570 -6.38 21.10 18.63
N VAL A 571 -7.08 20.98 19.76
CA VAL A 571 -6.58 21.35 21.09
C VAL A 571 -6.60 20.12 21.98
N PHE A 572 -5.55 19.96 22.78
CA PHE A 572 -5.41 18.79 23.65
C PHE A 572 -4.70 19.13 24.96
N GLY A 573 -4.90 18.27 25.96
CA GLY A 573 -4.21 18.39 27.21
C GLY A 573 -4.22 17.10 28.00
N GLU A 574 -3.19 16.92 28.78
CA GLU A 574 -3.04 15.85 29.75
C GLU A 574 -2.69 16.41 31.13
N GLY A 575 -3.28 15.85 32.15
CA GLY A 575 -2.92 16.10 33.55
C GLY A 575 -2.36 14.82 34.17
N TYR A 576 -1.34 14.97 34.98
CA TYR A 576 -0.65 13.91 35.72
C TYR A 576 -0.76 14.21 37.18
N TRP A 577 -1.41 13.32 37.92
CA TRP A 577 -1.64 13.46 39.37
C TRP A 577 -0.97 12.32 40.11
N ASP A 578 0.05 12.60 40.88
CA ASP A 578 0.67 11.66 41.81
C ASP A 578 -0.23 11.55 43.08
N LEU A 579 -1.15 10.56 43.07
CA LEU A 579 -2.11 10.36 44.15
C LEU A 579 -1.43 9.88 45.45
N THR A 580 -0.37 9.09 45.28
CA THR A 580 0.63 8.73 46.27
C THR A 580 1.99 8.64 45.58
N PRO A 581 3.11 8.49 46.31
CA PRO A 581 4.41 8.29 45.67
C PRO A 581 4.49 7.10 44.70
N GLU A 582 3.60 6.12 44.84
CA GLU A 582 3.57 4.88 44.09
C GLU A 582 2.39 4.83 43.10
N LEU A 583 1.43 5.73 43.18
CA LEU A 583 0.19 5.68 42.41
C LEU A 583 -0.04 6.98 41.66
N ARG A 584 -0.04 6.93 40.33
CA ARG A 584 -0.31 8.08 39.46
C ARG A 584 -1.59 7.87 38.67
N LEU A 585 -2.34 8.95 38.52
CA LEU A 585 -3.47 9.04 37.58
C LEU A 585 -3.10 9.99 36.44
N THR A 586 -3.17 9.52 35.19
CA THR A 586 -3.06 10.35 34.00
C THR A 586 -4.43 10.47 33.36
N THR A 587 -4.86 11.70 33.04
CA THR A 587 -6.07 11.92 32.24
C THR A 587 -5.75 12.83 31.08
N GLY A 588 -6.19 12.46 29.90
CA GLY A 588 -5.99 13.22 28.68
C GLY A 588 -7.28 13.42 27.89
N LEU A 589 -7.42 14.57 27.29
CA LEU A 589 -8.55 14.92 26.42
C LEU A 589 -8.06 15.69 25.20
N ARG A 590 -8.66 15.41 24.05
CA ARG A 590 -8.42 16.13 22.80
C ARG A 590 -9.72 16.36 22.06
N TYR A 591 -9.90 17.56 21.53
CA TYR A 591 -10.90 17.89 20.53
C TYR A 591 -10.20 18.10 19.18
N THR A 592 -10.69 17.45 18.15
CA THR A 592 -10.19 17.57 16.78
C THR A 592 -11.34 17.94 15.84
N GLU A 593 -11.12 18.89 14.96
CA GLU A 593 -11.98 19.17 13.79
C GLU A 593 -11.21 18.88 12.52
N ASP A 594 -11.74 17.97 11.71
CA ASP A 594 -11.22 17.59 10.41
C ASP A 594 -12.15 18.06 9.30
N ARG A 595 -11.57 18.63 8.25
CA ARG A 595 -12.25 18.93 6.99
C ARG A 595 -11.50 18.28 5.85
N LYS A 596 -12.25 17.61 4.99
CA LYS A 596 -11.69 16.94 3.81
C LYS A 596 -12.53 17.35 2.61
N ASP A 597 -11.90 18.05 1.66
CA ASP A 597 -12.49 18.45 0.40
C ASP A 597 -11.89 17.56 -0.69
N THR A 598 -12.73 16.83 -1.43
CA THR A 598 -12.31 15.96 -2.52
C THR A 598 -12.90 16.46 -3.81
N THR A 599 -12.04 16.79 -4.78
CA THR A 599 -12.46 17.10 -6.15
C THR A 599 -12.34 15.84 -6.97
N PRO A 600 -13.46 15.18 -7.33
CA PRO A 600 -13.43 13.95 -8.12
C PRO A 600 -13.35 14.26 -9.61
N TYR A 601 -12.51 13.48 -10.29
CA TYR A 601 -12.48 13.41 -11.74
C TYR A 601 -12.88 11.98 -12.11
N PRO A 602 -14.13 11.75 -12.51
CA PRO A 602 -14.64 10.42 -12.73
C PRO A 602 -13.90 9.72 -13.86
N SER A 603 -13.63 8.46 -13.66
CA SER A 603 -13.13 7.58 -14.69
C SER A 603 -14.14 7.50 -15.83
N GLN A 604 -13.73 7.85 -17.03
CA GLN A 604 -14.52 7.69 -18.23
C GLN A 604 -14.11 6.39 -18.91
N LEU A 605 -14.88 5.36 -18.68
CA LEU A 605 -14.75 4.13 -19.44
C LEU A 605 -15.40 4.31 -20.80
N LEU A 606 -15.03 3.48 -21.76
CA LEU A 606 -15.76 3.28 -23.00
C LEU A 606 -17.24 3.02 -22.67
N LEU A 607 -18.01 4.05 -22.68
CA LEU A 607 -19.45 3.94 -22.70
C LEU A 607 -19.80 3.85 -24.18
N GLY A 608 -20.44 2.77 -24.59
CA GLY A 608 -20.75 2.53 -26.00
C GLY A 608 -21.36 3.75 -26.63
N ALA A 609 -20.71 4.26 -27.68
CA ALA A 609 -21.37 5.20 -28.57
C ALA A 609 -22.59 4.50 -29.19
N PRO A 610 -23.74 5.14 -29.31
CA PRO A 610 -24.89 4.51 -29.94
C PRO A 610 -24.58 4.22 -31.40
N LEU A 611 -24.93 3.05 -31.88
CA LEU A 611 -25.01 2.74 -33.28
C LEU A 611 -25.97 3.76 -33.91
N GLY A 612 -25.45 4.74 -34.68
CA GLY A 612 -26.23 5.74 -35.37
C GLY A 612 -25.97 7.19 -34.98
N GLY A 613 -24.88 7.49 -34.32
CA GLY A 613 -24.32 8.86 -34.30
C GLY A 613 -25.11 9.87 -33.48
N GLY A 614 -25.34 9.59 -32.23
CA GLY A 614 -25.89 10.56 -31.29
C GLY A 614 -25.01 10.75 -30.08
N SER A 615 -24.34 11.89 -30.02
CA SER A 615 -23.43 12.30 -28.93
C SER A 615 -24.15 13.05 -27.80
N GLY A 616 -25.46 12.93 -27.69
CA GLY A 616 -26.23 13.64 -26.66
C GLY A 616 -26.19 12.97 -25.29
N PRO A 617 -26.51 13.70 -24.20
CA PRO A 617 -26.60 13.15 -22.83
C PRO A 617 -27.56 11.97 -22.68
N GLY A 618 -28.39 11.70 -23.67
CA GLY A 618 -29.29 10.54 -23.66
C GLY A 618 -28.80 9.35 -24.44
N SER A 619 -27.56 9.36 -24.97
CA SER A 619 -27.04 8.33 -25.83
C SER A 619 -26.23 7.24 -25.12
N GLY A 620 -26.07 7.34 -23.79
CA GLY A 620 -25.41 6.33 -22.99
C GLY A 620 -23.91 6.51 -22.80
N GLY A 621 -23.37 7.60 -23.20
CA GLY A 621 -22.02 8.00 -22.79
C GLY A 621 -21.36 8.96 -23.74
N PHE A 622 -20.74 9.93 -23.15
CA PHE A 622 -19.77 10.76 -23.82
C PHE A 622 -18.41 10.20 -23.58
N VAL A 623 -17.61 10.14 -24.62
CA VAL A 623 -16.18 10.11 -24.46
C VAL A 623 -15.67 11.48 -24.86
N ARG A 624 -15.27 12.27 -23.86
CA ARG A 624 -14.71 13.61 -24.08
C ARG A 624 -13.22 13.53 -24.15
N ARG A 625 -12.60 14.45 -24.86
CA ARG A 625 -11.19 14.76 -24.65
C ARG A 625 -11.05 15.38 -23.27
N GLY A 626 -10.14 14.83 -22.45
CA GLY A 626 -9.92 15.26 -21.08
C GLY A 626 -10.99 14.78 -20.08
N TYR A 627 -10.73 15.06 -18.82
CA TYR A 627 -11.58 14.72 -17.69
C TYR A 627 -12.04 16.01 -17.01
N TYR A 628 -13.33 16.13 -16.75
CA TYR A 628 -13.86 17.29 -16.04
C TYR A 628 -14.00 16.98 -14.54
N ALA A 629 -13.77 18.02 -13.74
CA ALA A 629 -14.02 17.92 -12.30
C ALA A 629 -15.52 17.88 -12.03
N LEU A 630 -15.95 16.96 -11.16
CA LEU A 630 -17.26 17.05 -10.52
C LEU A 630 -17.22 18.07 -9.37
N PRO A 631 -18.37 18.50 -8.85
CA PRO A 631 -18.42 19.34 -7.66
C PRO A 631 -17.67 18.70 -6.49
N ASP A 632 -17.01 19.54 -5.71
CA ASP A 632 -16.28 19.09 -4.52
C ASP A 632 -17.21 18.37 -3.54
N ILE A 633 -16.72 17.26 -3.01
CA ILE A 633 -17.35 16.55 -1.91
C ILE A 633 -16.71 17.06 -0.62
N GLU A 634 -17.45 17.90 0.09
CA GLU A 634 -17.01 18.49 1.35
C GLU A 634 -17.46 17.62 2.53
N GLN A 635 -16.52 17.21 3.36
CA GLN A 635 -16.77 16.43 4.56
C GLN A 635 -16.18 17.13 5.77
N LYS A 636 -16.90 17.08 6.89
CA LYS A 636 -16.45 17.64 8.16
C LYS A 636 -16.77 16.68 9.29
N TRP A 637 -15.78 16.43 10.15
CA TRP A 637 -15.95 15.63 11.36
C TRP A 637 -15.41 16.38 12.58
N GLU A 638 -16.05 16.11 13.71
CA GLU A 638 -15.64 16.59 15.02
C GLU A 638 -15.47 15.36 15.92
N ALA A 639 -14.32 15.23 16.54
CA ALA A 639 -14.02 14.08 17.38
C ALA A 639 -13.47 14.50 18.74
N VAL A 640 -13.99 13.86 19.78
CA VAL A 640 -13.42 13.92 21.11
C VAL A 640 -12.72 12.58 21.39
N THR A 641 -11.42 12.64 21.57
CA THR A 641 -10.59 11.50 21.97
C THR A 641 -9.94 11.76 23.31
N GLY A 642 -9.47 10.74 23.98
CA GLY A 642 -8.86 10.92 25.28
C GLY A 642 -8.38 9.60 25.87
N ARG A 643 -7.72 9.70 27.01
CA ARG A 643 -7.28 8.54 27.77
C ARG A 643 -7.36 8.78 29.27
N ILE A 644 -7.53 7.69 30.01
CA ILE A 644 -7.37 7.64 31.44
C ILE A 644 -6.43 6.48 31.74
N VAL A 645 -5.38 6.73 32.48
CA VAL A 645 -4.39 5.70 32.87
C VAL A 645 -4.19 5.80 34.39
N LEU A 646 -4.26 4.67 35.04
CA LEU A 646 -3.88 4.51 36.44
C LEU A 646 -2.65 3.59 36.44
N ASP A 647 -1.54 4.10 36.91
CA ASP A 647 -0.30 3.38 37.04
C ASP A 647 0.16 3.31 38.50
N TRP A 648 0.71 2.14 38.86
CA TRP A 648 1.13 1.80 40.19
C TRP A 648 2.52 1.15 40.15
N THR A 649 3.43 1.70 40.98
CA THR A 649 4.82 1.23 41.10
C THR A 649 5.06 0.64 42.49
N PRO A 650 4.59 -0.62 42.76
CA PRO A 650 4.73 -1.26 44.06
C PRO A 650 6.18 -1.69 44.32
N ASP A 651 6.63 -1.52 45.56
CA ASP A 651 7.87 -2.14 46.06
C ASP A 651 7.61 -3.61 46.35
N LEU A 652 8.00 -4.49 45.38
CA LEU A 652 7.82 -5.94 45.49
C LEU A 652 9.16 -6.62 45.79
N SER A 653 9.21 -7.46 46.83
CA SER A 653 10.46 -8.11 47.26
C SER A 653 11.10 -9.08 46.27
N PHE A 654 10.42 -9.41 45.15
CA PHE A 654 10.90 -10.36 44.13
C PHE A 654 11.20 -9.69 42.77
N THR A 655 11.03 -8.40 42.66
CA THR A 655 11.36 -7.59 41.47
C THR A 655 12.33 -6.48 41.90
N ASP A 656 13.14 -6.03 40.97
CA ASP A 656 14.01 -4.85 41.16
C ASP A 656 13.19 -3.57 40.94
N ASP A 657 12.27 -3.59 39.96
CA ASP A 657 11.32 -2.55 39.70
C ASP A 657 10.08 -3.12 39.04
N THR A 658 8.91 -2.55 39.32
CA THR A 658 7.63 -2.98 38.75
C THR A 658 6.74 -1.78 38.50
N LEU A 659 6.20 -1.67 37.28
CA LEU A 659 5.10 -0.80 36.91
C LEU A 659 3.91 -1.66 36.50
N VAL A 660 2.75 -1.47 37.15
CA VAL A 660 1.46 -2.05 36.74
C VAL A 660 0.56 -0.91 36.33
N TYR A 661 -0.11 -1.05 35.21
CA TYR A 661 -1.07 -0.03 34.75
C TYR A 661 -2.36 -0.62 34.22
N ALA A 662 -3.42 0.19 34.30
CA ALA A 662 -4.68 -0.05 33.62
C ALA A 662 -5.09 1.22 32.89
N SER A 663 -5.55 1.09 31.65
CA SER A 663 -5.91 2.25 30.84
C SER A 663 -7.20 2.04 30.07
N PHE A 664 -7.88 3.15 29.82
CA PHE A 664 -8.89 3.33 28.81
C PHE A 664 -8.41 4.41 27.84
N SER A 665 -8.52 4.15 26.52
CA SER A 665 -8.22 5.15 25.51
C SER A 665 -9.22 5.10 24.36
N ARG A 666 -9.50 6.26 23.76
CA ARG A 666 -10.35 6.39 22.59
C ARG A 666 -9.54 6.96 21.43
N GLY A 667 -9.57 6.26 20.31
CA GLY A 667 -8.95 6.65 19.05
C GLY A 667 -9.98 7.08 18.00
N TYR A 668 -9.53 7.82 16.99
CA TYR A 668 -10.32 8.33 15.89
C TYR A 668 -9.51 8.36 14.59
N LYS A 669 -10.17 8.02 13.47
CA LYS A 669 -9.68 8.19 12.12
C LYS A 669 -10.78 8.76 11.26
N GLY A 670 -10.48 9.75 10.41
CA GLY A 670 -11.46 10.40 9.54
C GLY A 670 -12.05 9.47 8.49
N GLY A 671 -13.25 9.78 8.05
CA GLY A 671 -13.86 9.18 6.88
C GLY A 671 -13.23 9.68 5.57
N GLY A 672 -13.88 9.37 4.45
CA GLY A 672 -13.39 9.80 3.14
C GLY A 672 -14.41 9.58 2.03
N THR A 673 -13.93 9.65 0.80
CA THR A 673 -14.73 9.47 -0.40
C THR A 673 -14.36 8.20 -1.13
N ASN A 674 -15.36 7.50 -1.62
CA ASN A 674 -15.19 6.51 -2.67
C ASN A 674 -15.13 7.26 -4.00
N PRO A 675 -14.15 6.97 -4.88
CA PRO A 675 -14.06 7.68 -6.15
C PRO A 675 -15.39 7.61 -6.90
N PRO A 676 -15.95 8.73 -7.30
CA PRO A 676 -17.24 8.72 -7.96
C PRO A 676 -17.10 8.12 -9.35
N ARG A 677 -18.10 7.38 -9.74
CA ARG A 677 -18.34 7.01 -11.12
C ARG A 677 -18.82 8.24 -11.88
N LEU A 678 -18.76 8.18 -13.23
CA LEU A 678 -19.59 9.06 -14.04
C LEU A 678 -21.02 9.05 -13.49
N GLU A 679 -21.53 10.22 -13.15
CA GLU A 679 -22.95 10.39 -12.93
C GLU A 679 -23.65 10.22 -14.30
N LEU A 680 -24.03 8.99 -14.58
CA LEU A 680 -24.89 8.70 -15.70
C LEU A 680 -26.33 8.90 -15.23
N ASP A 681 -27.14 9.58 -16.04
CA ASP A 681 -28.55 9.67 -15.74
C ASP A 681 -29.12 8.25 -15.55
N PRO A 682 -29.65 7.89 -14.37
CA PRO A 682 -30.20 6.55 -14.13
C PRO A 682 -31.31 6.13 -15.11
N LYS A 683 -31.91 7.13 -15.79
CA LYS A 683 -32.86 6.88 -16.89
C LYS A 683 -32.19 6.46 -18.19
N VAL A 684 -30.90 6.67 -18.30
CA VAL A 684 -30.12 6.39 -19.51
C VAL A 684 -29.23 5.18 -19.30
N VAL A 685 -28.58 5.05 -18.15
CA VAL A 685 -27.76 3.90 -17.79
C VAL A 685 -28.29 3.31 -16.49
N GLN A 686 -28.78 2.09 -16.59
CA GLN A 686 -29.34 1.36 -15.49
C GLN A 686 -28.20 0.71 -14.70
N TYR A 687 -27.80 1.30 -13.57
CA TYR A 687 -26.96 0.60 -12.60
C TYR A 687 -27.13 1.21 -11.19
N GLN A 688 -26.77 0.44 -10.18
CA GLN A 688 -26.83 0.90 -8.80
C GLN A 688 -25.59 1.75 -8.45
N PRO A 689 -25.78 2.96 -7.94
CA PRO A 689 -24.65 3.76 -7.44
C PRO A 689 -24.05 3.10 -6.19
N LEU A 690 -22.73 3.17 -6.10
CA LEU A 690 -22.01 2.88 -4.85
C LEU A 690 -22.06 4.13 -3.94
N ALA A 691 -21.88 3.92 -2.63
CA ALA A 691 -21.77 5.03 -1.69
C ALA A 691 -20.61 5.95 -2.10
N SER A 692 -20.87 7.25 -2.16
CA SER A 692 -19.87 8.26 -2.54
C SER A 692 -18.89 8.57 -1.40
N THR A 693 -19.25 8.24 -0.16
CA THR A 693 -18.48 8.51 1.06
C THR A 693 -18.51 7.29 1.97
N PHE A 694 -17.57 7.25 2.90
CA PHE A 694 -17.52 6.29 3.99
C PHE A 694 -17.28 7.02 5.33
N ASP A 695 -17.71 6.40 6.41
CA ASP A 695 -17.76 6.99 7.74
C ASP A 695 -16.40 6.96 8.46
N PRO A 696 -16.18 7.84 9.46
CA PRO A 696 -15.00 7.81 10.31
C PRO A 696 -15.03 6.60 11.26
N GLU A 697 -13.83 6.14 11.62
CA GLU A 697 -13.64 5.05 12.58
C GLU A 697 -13.45 5.56 14.01
N TYR A 698 -13.94 4.78 14.96
CA TYR A 698 -13.69 4.98 16.39
C TYR A 698 -13.29 3.68 17.06
N VAL A 699 -12.34 3.76 17.99
CA VAL A 699 -11.97 2.61 18.83
C VAL A 699 -11.98 2.99 20.28
N ASN A 700 -12.66 2.19 21.11
CA ASN A 700 -12.57 2.23 22.56
C ASN A 700 -11.70 1.07 23.02
N ALA A 701 -10.58 1.38 23.63
CA ALA A 701 -9.56 0.40 24.03
C ALA A 701 -9.42 0.34 25.53
N PHE A 702 -9.40 -0.87 26.06
CA PHE A 702 -9.09 -1.18 27.46
C PHE A 702 -7.80 -1.98 27.48
N GLU A 703 -6.85 -1.60 28.32
CA GLU A 703 -5.56 -2.26 28.44
C GLU A 703 -5.16 -2.39 29.90
N ILE A 704 -4.53 -3.53 30.22
CA ILE A 704 -3.85 -3.77 31.48
C ILE A 704 -2.45 -4.30 31.18
N GLY A 705 -1.44 -3.76 31.84
CA GLY A 705 -0.06 -4.20 31.61
C GLY A 705 0.78 -4.18 32.87
N ALA A 706 1.86 -4.95 32.80
CA ALA A 706 2.91 -4.96 33.83
C ALA A 706 4.28 -4.91 33.14
N LYS A 707 5.14 -4.05 33.64
CA LYS A 707 6.55 -3.94 33.23
C LYS A 707 7.43 -4.22 34.42
N ASN A 708 8.34 -5.18 34.27
CA ASN A 708 9.14 -5.64 35.39
C ASN A 708 10.61 -5.71 35.01
N THR A 709 11.43 -5.26 35.93
CA THR A 709 12.87 -5.50 35.97
C THR A 709 13.17 -6.44 37.10
N LEU A 710 13.93 -7.52 36.84
CA LEU A 710 14.18 -8.61 37.76
C LEU A 710 15.65 -9.02 37.70
N MET A 711 16.10 -9.77 38.73
CA MET A 711 17.43 -10.39 38.77
C MET A 711 18.57 -9.38 38.74
N ASP A 712 18.49 -8.34 39.54
CA ASP A 712 19.47 -7.21 39.54
C ASP A 712 19.64 -6.55 38.17
N GLY A 713 18.52 -6.36 37.43
CA GLY A 713 18.49 -5.76 36.09
C GLY A 713 18.81 -6.71 34.94
N ALA A 714 19.06 -8.01 35.22
CA ALA A 714 19.41 -8.97 34.19
C ALA A 714 18.23 -9.45 33.33
N LEU A 715 17.00 -9.34 33.84
CA LEU A 715 15.77 -9.72 33.13
C LEU A 715 14.79 -8.56 33.10
N ARG A 716 14.37 -8.17 31.90
CA ARG A 716 13.20 -7.31 31.65
C ARG A 716 12.07 -8.18 31.12
N LEU A 717 10.89 -8.10 31.73
CA LEU A 717 9.70 -8.87 31.34
C LEU A 717 8.48 -8.00 31.37
N ASN A 718 7.89 -7.74 30.24
CA ASN A 718 6.69 -6.93 30.04
C ASN A 718 5.55 -7.78 29.52
N ALA A 719 4.35 -7.59 30.07
CA ALA A 719 3.14 -8.28 29.67
C ALA A 719 1.99 -7.28 29.51
N THR A 720 1.19 -7.42 28.48
CA THR A 720 0.04 -6.55 28.21
C THR A 720 -1.14 -7.37 27.72
N GLY A 721 -2.32 -7.17 28.33
CA GLY A 721 -3.60 -7.67 27.84
C GLY A 721 -4.46 -6.50 27.37
N PHE A 722 -5.20 -6.68 26.30
CA PHE A 722 -6.00 -5.63 25.69
C PHE A 722 -7.34 -6.14 25.15
N TYR A 723 -8.35 -5.25 25.14
CA TYR A 723 -9.64 -5.44 24.50
C TYR A 723 -10.08 -4.15 23.82
N TYR A 724 -10.52 -4.24 22.55
CA TYR A 724 -10.97 -3.12 21.73
C TYR A 724 -12.39 -3.35 21.24
N ASP A 725 -13.25 -2.38 21.46
CA ASP A 725 -14.54 -2.20 20.79
C ASP A 725 -14.35 -1.21 19.64
N TYR A 726 -14.35 -1.73 18.42
CA TYR A 726 -14.08 -0.97 17.21
C TYR A 726 -15.37 -0.69 16.46
N LYS A 727 -15.63 0.57 16.16
CA LYS A 727 -16.79 1.03 15.40
C LYS A 727 -16.39 1.56 14.06
N ASP A 728 -17.15 1.12 13.03
CA ASP A 728 -16.98 1.60 11.65
C ASP A 728 -15.59 1.34 11.08
N TYR A 729 -14.95 0.18 11.37
CA TYR A 729 -13.67 -0.21 10.81
C TYR A 729 -13.70 -0.19 9.27
N GLN A 730 -12.81 0.57 8.64
CA GLN A 730 -12.80 0.77 7.19
C GLN A 730 -12.06 -0.36 6.47
N VAL A 731 -12.76 -0.98 5.53
CA VAL A 731 -12.21 -2.02 4.65
C VAL A 731 -12.32 -1.56 3.20
N SER A 732 -11.22 -1.64 2.46
CA SER A 732 -11.18 -1.29 1.03
C SER A 732 -11.20 -2.54 0.17
N GLN A 733 -12.00 -2.52 -0.90
CA GLN A 733 -11.99 -3.51 -1.97
C GLN A 733 -12.16 -2.85 -3.35
N ILE A 734 -11.79 -3.54 -4.41
CA ILE A 734 -12.08 -3.06 -5.77
C ILE A 734 -13.42 -3.59 -6.23
N VAL A 735 -14.34 -2.68 -6.50
CA VAL A 735 -15.65 -2.96 -7.08
C VAL A 735 -15.85 -2.00 -8.23
N ASP A 736 -16.32 -2.49 -9.37
CA ASP A 736 -16.59 -1.64 -10.53
C ASP A 736 -15.37 -0.82 -10.99
N ARG A 737 -14.16 -1.37 -10.89
CA ARG A 737 -12.87 -0.73 -11.18
C ARG A 737 -12.51 0.44 -10.26
N ILE A 738 -13.25 0.67 -9.20
CA ILE A 738 -12.97 1.72 -8.23
C ILE A 738 -12.69 1.13 -6.84
N SER A 739 -12.05 1.91 -5.99
CA SER A 739 -11.94 1.58 -4.57
C SER A 739 -13.28 1.86 -3.88
N LEU A 740 -13.87 0.81 -3.34
CA LEU A 740 -15.01 0.91 -2.43
C LEU A 740 -14.49 0.71 -1.01
N ASN A 741 -14.77 1.67 -0.14
CA ASN A 741 -14.55 1.54 1.29
C ASN A 741 -15.89 1.31 1.97
N GLU A 742 -15.94 0.29 2.82
CA GLU A 742 -17.08 -0.10 3.63
C GLU A 742 -16.69 -0.03 5.10
N ASN A 743 -17.66 0.17 5.98
CA ASN A 743 -17.45 0.26 7.42
C ASN A 743 -18.08 -0.95 8.12
N PHE A 744 -17.34 -1.59 9.03
CA PHE A 744 -17.79 -2.74 9.81
C PHE A 744 -17.45 -2.59 11.28
N ASP A 745 -18.35 -2.97 12.17
CA ASP A 745 -18.04 -3.08 13.59
C ASP A 745 -17.18 -4.32 13.86
N ALA A 746 -16.24 -4.22 14.79
CA ALA A 746 -15.34 -5.32 15.15
C ALA A 746 -14.95 -5.32 16.62
N GLU A 747 -14.58 -6.49 17.13
CA GLU A 747 -14.00 -6.69 18.44
C GLU A 747 -12.60 -7.30 18.30
N ILE A 748 -11.65 -6.81 19.09
CA ILE A 748 -10.27 -7.29 19.06
C ILE A 748 -9.78 -7.45 20.50
N TRP A 749 -9.15 -8.59 20.83
CA TRP A 749 -8.51 -8.78 22.12
C TRP A 749 -7.26 -9.65 21.98
N GLY A 750 -6.37 -9.54 22.94
CA GLY A 750 -5.15 -10.30 22.91
C GLY A 750 -4.23 -10.10 24.08
N LEU A 751 -3.09 -10.79 24.00
CA LEU A 751 -2.01 -10.76 24.97
C LEU A 751 -0.68 -10.55 24.27
N GLU A 752 0.19 -9.78 24.87
CA GLU A 752 1.56 -9.54 24.41
C GLU A 752 2.56 -9.76 25.52
N LEU A 753 3.66 -10.43 25.21
CA LEU A 753 4.80 -10.62 26.10
C LEU A 753 6.07 -10.14 25.37
N GLU A 754 6.90 -9.40 26.08
CA GLU A 754 8.23 -8.97 25.63
C GLU A 754 9.24 -9.25 26.72
N ALA A 755 10.36 -9.89 26.37
CA ALA A 755 11.39 -10.26 27.32
C ALA A 755 12.78 -9.98 26.77
N VAL A 756 13.68 -9.47 27.61
CA VAL A 756 15.12 -9.40 27.36
C VAL A 756 15.82 -9.95 28.58
N TYR A 757 16.60 -11.01 28.39
CA TYR A 757 17.34 -11.69 29.46
C TYR A 757 18.83 -11.73 29.14
N ARG A 758 19.62 -11.09 29.99
CA ARG A 758 21.09 -11.02 29.89
C ARG A 758 21.75 -11.60 31.14
N PRO A 759 21.78 -12.94 31.29
CA PRO A 759 22.32 -13.59 32.49
C PRO A 759 23.81 -13.37 32.69
N THR A 760 24.54 -13.05 31.63
CA THR A 760 25.97 -12.73 31.65
C THR A 760 26.26 -11.61 30.64
N PRO A 761 27.37 -10.87 30.80
CA PRO A 761 27.77 -9.88 29.79
C PRO A 761 27.94 -10.45 28.37
N SER A 762 28.24 -11.76 28.30
CA SER A 762 28.49 -12.48 27.04
C SER A 762 27.23 -13.02 26.37
N PHE A 763 26.12 -13.18 27.08
CA PHE A 763 24.95 -13.88 26.55
C PHE A 763 23.67 -13.10 26.78
N GLN A 764 22.88 -12.92 25.73
CA GLN A 764 21.56 -12.32 25.78
C GLN A 764 20.56 -13.14 24.96
N ILE A 765 19.35 -13.27 25.48
CA ILE A 765 18.17 -13.72 24.76
C ILE A 765 17.15 -12.61 24.83
N ASP A 766 16.52 -12.31 23.72
CA ASP A 766 15.38 -11.42 23.65
C ASP A 766 14.27 -12.03 22.78
N GLY A 767 13.04 -11.68 23.07
CA GLY A 767 11.93 -12.17 22.29
C GLY A 767 10.62 -11.51 22.63
N ASN A 768 9.66 -11.75 21.76
CA ASN A 768 8.28 -11.33 21.96
C ASN A 768 7.31 -12.41 21.48
N LEU A 769 6.14 -12.41 22.10
CA LEU A 769 5.01 -13.25 21.73
C LEU A 769 3.75 -12.38 21.70
N GLY A 770 3.05 -12.38 20.59
CA GLY A 770 1.73 -11.79 20.43
C GLY A 770 0.67 -12.87 20.24
N TYR A 771 -0.42 -12.79 20.98
CA TYR A 771 -1.64 -13.54 20.73
C TYR A 771 -2.76 -12.55 20.43
N LEU A 772 -3.48 -12.78 19.35
CA LEU A 772 -4.50 -11.87 18.84
C LEU A 772 -5.75 -12.64 18.44
N LYS A 773 -6.91 -12.12 18.79
CA LYS A 773 -8.19 -12.57 18.28
C LYS A 773 -8.98 -11.37 17.83
N SER A 774 -9.27 -11.29 16.54
CA SER A 774 -10.16 -10.29 15.95
C SER A 774 -11.46 -10.95 15.50
N ARG A 775 -12.55 -10.19 15.51
CA ARG A 775 -13.85 -10.67 15.10
C ARG A 775 -14.71 -9.52 14.56
N ILE A 776 -15.23 -9.67 13.35
CA ILE A 776 -16.27 -8.78 12.81
C ILE A 776 -17.58 -9.03 13.58
N ALA A 777 -18.32 -7.98 13.87
CA ALA A 777 -19.57 -8.06 14.63
C ALA A 777 -20.65 -8.86 13.90
N ASP A 778 -21.57 -9.44 14.66
CA ASP A 778 -22.69 -10.19 14.10
C ASP A 778 -23.65 -9.26 13.33
N GLY A 779 -24.05 -9.67 12.13
CA GLY A 779 -24.97 -8.93 11.27
C GLY A 779 -24.31 -8.08 10.19
N GLU A 780 -22.99 -7.93 10.22
CA GLU A 780 -22.21 -7.27 9.15
C GLU A 780 -22.22 -8.11 7.89
N ARG A 781 -22.34 -7.45 6.73
CA ARG A 781 -22.46 -8.11 5.44
C ARG A 781 -21.77 -7.33 4.33
N SER A 782 -21.27 -8.05 3.32
CA SER A 782 -20.69 -7.46 2.11
C SER A 782 -20.76 -8.43 0.94
N ILE A 783 -20.71 -7.91 -0.29
CA ILE A 783 -20.76 -8.73 -1.51
C ILE A 783 -19.35 -9.25 -1.82
N ASN A 784 -19.18 -10.58 -1.75
CA ASN A 784 -17.95 -11.22 -2.18
C ASN A 784 -17.85 -11.26 -3.71
N VAL A 785 -16.97 -10.47 -4.31
CA VAL A 785 -16.80 -10.42 -5.78
C VAL A 785 -16.32 -11.74 -6.39
N MET A 786 -15.66 -12.61 -5.59
CA MET A 786 -15.23 -13.94 -6.02
C MET A 786 -16.35 -14.97 -5.98
N ASP A 787 -17.43 -14.73 -5.25
CA ASP A 787 -18.59 -15.63 -5.14
C ASP A 787 -19.88 -14.82 -4.97
N ARG A 788 -20.33 -14.20 -6.04
CA ARG A 788 -21.53 -13.34 -6.06
C ARG A 788 -22.82 -14.09 -5.86
N THR A 789 -22.84 -15.40 -6.16
CA THR A 789 -24.04 -16.25 -6.01
C THR A 789 -24.17 -16.84 -4.60
N GLN A 790 -23.12 -16.78 -3.78
CA GLN A 790 -23.05 -17.44 -2.46
C GLN A 790 -23.48 -18.93 -2.53
N GLY A 791 -23.16 -19.58 -3.67
CA GLY A 791 -23.49 -20.99 -3.91
C GLY A 791 -24.96 -21.25 -4.22
N ASP A 792 -25.80 -20.23 -4.40
CA ASP A 792 -27.24 -20.44 -4.76
C ASP A 792 -27.34 -20.99 -6.19
N PRO A 793 -27.91 -22.22 -6.36
CA PRO A 793 -27.94 -22.87 -7.66
C PRO A 793 -28.93 -22.23 -8.63
N ASP A 794 -29.87 -21.43 -8.17
CA ASP A 794 -30.87 -20.76 -9.02
C ASP A 794 -30.30 -19.52 -9.73
N TRP A 795 -29.10 -19.10 -9.37
CA TRP A 795 -28.40 -17.93 -9.93
C TRP A 795 -27.13 -18.35 -10.67
N ILE A 796 -26.71 -17.49 -11.62
CA ILE A 796 -25.48 -17.68 -12.39
C ILE A 796 -24.79 -16.35 -12.59
N THR A 797 -23.44 -16.36 -12.53
CA THR A 797 -22.63 -15.19 -12.83
C THR A 797 -22.57 -14.97 -14.34
N ILE A 798 -22.73 -13.72 -14.75
CA ILE A 798 -22.69 -13.29 -16.16
C ILE A 798 -21.72 -12.15 -16.32
N ARG A 799 -20.90 -12.21 -17.36
CA ARG A 799 -20.08 -11.11 -17.83
C ARG A 799 -20.97 -10.11 -18.58
N PRO A 800 -21.08 -8.84 -18.13
CA PRO A 800 -21.91 -7.84 -18.79
C PRO A 800 -21.26 -7.30 -20.08
N TRP A 801 -21.88 -6.33 -20.67
CA TRP A 801 -21.30 -5.56 -21.77
C TRP A 801 -20.07 -4.76 -21.30
N ILE A 802 -19.16 -4.44 -22.22
CA ILE A 802 -17.85 -3.82 -21.94
C ILE A 802 -17.88 -2.57 -21.04
N GLN A 803 -18.92 -1.75 -21.13
CA GLN A 803 -19.02 -0.54 -20.31
C GLN A 803 -19.49 -0.78 -18.88
N VAL A 804 -20.09 -1.94 -18.59
CA VAL A 804 -20.43 -2.33 -17.23
C VAL A 804 -19.21 -2.98 -16.60
N PRO A 805 -18.64 -2.39 -15.54
CA PRO A 805 -17.31 -2.78 -15.06
C PRO A 805 -17.30 -4.08 -14.25
N SER A 806 -18.41 -4.49 -13.67
CA SER A 806 -18.49 -5.67 -12.80
C SER A 806 -19.36 -6.75 -13.37
N ASN A 807 -19.04 -7.99 -13.05
CA ASN A 807 -19.94 -9.13 -13.28
C ASN A 807 -21.27 -8.92 -12.55
N CYS A 808 -22.32 -9.49 -13.10
CA CYS A 808 -23.62 -9.55 -12.43
C CYS A 808 -24.04 -11.00 -12.17
N ILE A 809 -25.09 -11.18 -11.36
CA ILE A 809 -25.81 -12.42 -11.27
C ILE A 809 -27.20 -12.27 -11.89
N ALA A 810 -27.67 -13.33 -12.51
CA ALA A 810 -29.02 -13.41 -13.06
C ALA A 810 -29.66 -14.78 -12.79
N PRO A 811 -30.99 -14.88 -12.86
CA PRO A 811 -31.65 -16.17 -12.70
C PRO A 811 -31.18 -17.20 -13.75
N ARG A 812 -30.69 -18.34 -13.29
CA ARG A 812 -30.22 -19.45 -14.15
C ARG A 812 -31.27 -19.89 -15.16
N ALA A 813 -32.56 -19.91 -14.79
CA ALA A 813 -33.66 -20.29 -15.67
C ALA A 813 -33.78 -19.33 -16.88
N TYR A 814 -33.47 -18.04 -16.72
CA TYR A 814 -33.51 -17.10 -17.84
C TYR A 814 -32.32 -17.30 -18.77
N ALA A 815 -31.13 -17.51 -18.21
CA ALA A 815 -29.96 -17.86 -19.00
C ALA A 815 -30.16 -19.16 -19.79
N GLU A 816 -30.78 -20.21 -19.17
CA GLU A 816 -31.15 -21.45 -19.82
C GLU A 816 -32.14 -21.22 -20.99
N THR A 817 -33.18 -20.40 -20.76
CA THR A 817 -34.17 -20.06 -21.79
C THR A 817 -33.53 -19.36 -22.99
N ILE A 818 -32.61 -18.42 -22.74
CA ILE A 818 -31.87 -17.71 -23.78
C ILE A 818 -31.01 -18.68 -24.59
N LEU A 819 -30.24 -19.52 -23.93
CA LEU A 819 -29.34 -20.49 -24.55
C LEU A 819 -30.06 -21.54 -25.38
N ASN A 820 -31.26 -21.96 -24.98
CA ASN A 820 -32.11 -22.88 -25.70
C ASN A 820 -32.95 -22.22 -26.81
N SER A 821 -32.86 -20.90 -26.98
CA SER A 821 -33.67 -20.18 -27.96
C SER A 821 -33.29 -20.51 -29.40
N ALA A 822 -34.25 -20.38 -30.32
CA ALA A 822 -34.04 -20.59 -31.74
C ALA A 822 -33.31 -19.42 -32.45
N PHE A 823 -32.98 -18.36 -31.73
CA PHE A 823 -32.37 -17.15 -32.31
C PHE A 823 -30.86 -17.32 -32.62
N GLY A 824 -30.25 -18.40 -32.17
CA GLY A 824 -28.85 -18.72 -32.43
C GLY A 824 -27.88 -18.13 -31.38
N PRO A 825 -26.62 -18.54 -31.47
CA PRO A 825 -25.62 -18.24 -30.43
C PRO A 825 -25.23 -16.75 -30.31
N ASP A 826 -25.24 -15.98 -31.41
CA ASP A 826 -24.90 -14.55 -31.37
C ASP A 826 -26.01 -13.76 -30.66
N ALA A 827 -27.28 -14.10 -30.94
CA ALA A 827 -28.41 -13.51 -30.23
C ALA A 827 -28.42 -13.91 -28.76
N ALA A 828 -28.03 -15.15 -28.43
CA ALA A 828 -27.88 -15.59 -27.04
C ALA A 828 -26.81 -14.81 -26.29
N ASN A 829 -25.67 -14.54 -26.90
CA ASN A 829 -24.57 -13.76 -26.30
C ASN A 829 -25.03 -12.35 -25.90
N LEU A 830 -25.69 -11.68 -26.84
CA LEU A 830 -26.27 -10.36 -26.59
C LEU A 830 -27.31 -10.39 -25.47
N ALA A 831 -28.23 -11.35 -25.52
CA ALA A 831 -29.29 -11.47 -24.54
C ALA A 831 -28.78 -11.82 -23.15
N LEU A 832 -27.77 -12.69 -23.02
CA LEU A 832 -27.11 -12.94 -21.75
C LEU A 832 -26.49 -11.67 -21.15
N SER A 833 -25.78 -10.89 -21.96
CA SER A 833 -25.24 -9.59 -21.51
C SER A 833 -26.34 -8.67 -20.96
N ALA A 834 -27.50 -8.67 -21.60
CA ALA A 834 -28.60 -7.80 -21.23
C ALA A 834 -29.31 -8.20 -19.92
N LEU A 835 -29.04 -9.39 -19.38
CA LEU A 835 -29.49 -9.78 -18.03
C LEU A 835 -28.78 -8.95 -16.92
N CYS A 836 -27.66 -8.30 -17.22
CA CYS A 836 -27.01 -7.40 -16.29
C CYS A 836 -27.59 -5.99 -16.39
N ALA A 837 -27.75 -5.31 -15.26
CA ALA A 837 -28.13 -3.91 -15.22
C ALA A 837 -27.12 -3.06 -16.03
N GLY A 838 -27.59 -2.08 -16.79
CA GLY A 838 -26.76 -1.24 -17.66
C GLY A 838 -26.33 -1.85 -18.98
N SER A 839 -26.55 -3.15 -19.20
CA SER A 839 -26.17 -3.88 -20.41
C SER A 839 -27.32 -4.13 -21.38
N SER A 840 -28.52 -3.65 -21.11
CA SER A 840 -29.73 -4.04 -21.84
C SER A 840 -29.77 -3.61 -23.31
N ARG A 841 -28.81 -2.77 -23.75
CA ARG A 841 -28.76 -2.27 -25.13
C ARG A 841 -27.39 -1.83 -25.56
N PHE A 842 -26.58 -2.75 -26.01
CA PHE A 842 -25.22 -2.39 -26.45
C PHE A 842 -24.54 -1.46 -25.44
N GLY A 843 -24.93 -1.60 -24.17
CA GLY A 843 -24.37 -0.85 -23.10
C GLY A 843 -25.11 0.38 -22.62
N THR A 844 -26.24 0.69 -23.19
CA THR A 844 -27.04 1.83 -22.75
C THR A 844 -28.43 1.39 -22.35
N PHE A 845 -28.90 1.87 -21.22
CA PHE A 845 -30.31 1.81 -20.86
C PHE A 845 -31.04 2.97 -21.54
N ASN A 846 -31.90 2.69 -22.50
CA ASN A 846 -32.80 3.69 -23.08
C ASN A 846 -34.24 3.27 -22.84
N PRO A 847 -34.94 3.87 -21.87
CA PRO A 847 -36.29 3.50 -21.54
C PRO A 847 -37.29 3.66 -22.71
N ASN A 848 -36.99 4.53 -23.70
CA ASN A 848 -37.84 4.72 -24.86
C ASN A 848 -37.81 3.51 -25.83
N PHE A 849 -36.85 2.67 -25.79
CA PHE A 849 -36.80 1.48 -26.64
C PHE A 849 -37.66 0.34 -26.07
N GLU A 850 -37.79 0.25 -24.75
CA GLU A 850 -38.66 -0.74 -24.11
C GLU A 850 -40.12 -0.57 -24.47
N SER A 851 -40.51 0.68 -24.83
CA SER A 851 -41.86 0.94 -25.31
C SER A 851 -42.18 0.36 -26.69
N ILE A 852 -41.17 -0.01 -27.49
CA ILE A 852 -41.37 -0.54 -28.85
C ILE A 852 -41.42 -2.05 -28.92
N LEU A 853 -40.52 -2.72 -28.19
CA LEU A 853 -40.48 -4.20 -28.05
C LEU A 853 -39.77 -4.55 -26.74
N PRO A 854 -40.48 -5.10 -25.74
CA PRO A 854 -39.81 -5.64 -24.57
C PRO A 854 -38.87 -6.75 -25.06
N PHE A 855 -37.55 -6.52 -24.95
CA PHE A 855 -36.53 -7.44 -25.44
C PHE A 855 -36.75 -8.88 -24.91
N TRP A 856 -37.15 -8.98 -23.66
CA TRP A 856 -37.43 -10.22 -22.98
C TRP A 856 -38.71 -10.95 -23.48
N ALA A 857 -39.65 -10.22 -24.04
CA ALA A 857 -40.84 -10.85 -24.60
C ALA A 857 -40.50 -11.80 -25.77
N LEU A 858 -39.39 -11.58 -26.47
CA LEU A 858 -38.86 -12.48 -27.50
C LEU A 858 -38.48 -13.85 -26.93
N TYR A 859 -38.07 -13.87 -25.66
CA TYR A 859 -37.69 -15.10 -24.94
C TYR A 859 -38.80 -15.63 -24.04
N GLY A 860 -39.98 -14.98 -23.99
CA GLY A 860 -41.14 -15.42 -23.25
C GLY A 860 -41.14 -15.12 -21.75
N PHE A 861 -40.30 -14.19 -21.29
CA PHE A 861 -40.28 -13.73 -19.90
C PHE A 861 -40.17 -12.21 -19.82
N THR A 862 -40.29 -11.65 -18.61
CA THR A 862 -39.96 -10.28 -18.29
C THR A 862 -38.94 -10.28 -17.15
N TYR A 863 -38.01 -9.34 -17.14
CA TYR A 863 -36.98 -9.28 -16.11
C TYR A 863 -36.44 -7.85 -15.97
N ASP A 864 -36.36 -7.37 -14.73
CA ASP A 864 -35.71 -6.13 -14.38
C ASP A 864 -34.59 -6.42 -13.34
N PRO A 865 -33.30 -6.43 -13.75
CA PRO A 865 -32.21 -6.78 -12.85
C PRO A 865 -32.11 -5.85 -11.66
N LEU A 866 -32.55 -4.59 -11.73
CA LEU A 866 -32.47 -3.67 -10.59
C LEU A 866 -33.45 -4.02 -9.46
N THR A 867 -34.60 -4.59 -9.78
CA THR A 867 -35.64 -4.86 -8.80
C THR A 867 -35.82 -6.34 -8.49
N GLU A 868 -35.45 -7.23 -9.42
CA GLU A 868 -35.65 -8.65 -9.29
C GLU A 868 -34.38 -9.42 -8.90
N ALA A 869 -33.20 -8.85 -9.13
CA ALA A 869 -31.95 -9.48 -8.73
C ALA A 869 -31.44 -8.98 -7.38
N PRO A 870 -30.78 -9.83 -6.58
CA PRO A 870 -30.15 -9.41 -5.34
C PRO A 870 -29.18 -8.24 -5.55
N ASN A 871 -29.37 -7.18 -4.76
CA ASN A 871 -28.57 -5.96 -4.84
C ASN A 871 -28.45 -5.39 -6.27
N GLY A 872 -29.55 -5.44 -7.05
CA GLY A 872 -29.57 -4.97 -8.44
C GLY A 872 -28.68 -5.78 -9.39
N GLY A 873 -28.48 -7.04 -9.10
CA GLY A 873 -27.64 -7.95 -9.85
C GLY A 873 -26.16 -7.96 -9.42
N ARG A 874 -25.78 -7.20 -8.42
CA ARG A 874 -24.40 -7.19 -7.92
C ARG A 874 -24.02 -8.49 -7.20
N GLY A 875 -24.98 -9.20 -6.61
CA GLY A 875 -24.75 -10.45 -5.91
C GLY A 875 -25.44 -10.52 -4.55
N PHE A 876 -25.42 -11.70 -3.96
CA PHE A 876 -25.81 -11.89 -2.56
C PHE A 876 -24.74 -11.37 -1.63
N GLU A 877 -25.16 -10.85 -0.51
CA GLU A 877 -24.24 -10.46 0.56
C GLU A 877 -23.82 -11.70 1.37
N ALA A 878 -22.51 -11.87 1.54
CA ALA A 878 -21.94 -12.82 2.47
C ALA A 878 -22.11 -12.31 3.91
N ASP A 879 -22.38 -13.21 4.83
CA ASP A 879 -22.37 -12.94 6.27
C ASP A 879 -20.91 -12.87 6.75
N LEU A 880 -20.52 -11.75 7.33
CA LEU A 880 -19.16 -11.50 7.85
C LEU A 880 -19.07 -11.72 9.37
N GLY A 881 -20.19 -11.92 10.05
CA GLY A 881 -20.25 -12.05 11.50
C GLY A 881 -19.35 -13.19 12.03
N GLY A 882 -18.43 -12.84 12.92
CA GLY A 882 -17.46 -13.78 13.49
C GLY A 882 -16.17 -13.96 12.70
N ASN A 883 -16.04 -13.43 11.49
CA ASN A 883 -14.83 -13.49 10.67
C ASN A 883 -13.70 -12.67 11.27
N GLU A 884 -12.48 -13.10 11.00
CA GLU A 884 -11.25 -12.39 11.42
C GLU A 884 -10.96 -11.20 10.50
N LEU A 885 -10.37 -10.15 11.05
CA LEU A 885 -9.92 -8.99 10.28
C LEU A 885 -8.73 -9.37 9.36
N PRO A 886 -8.59 -8.69 8.22
CA PRO A 886 -7.49 -8.96 7.30
C PRO A 886 -6.11 -8.78 7.94
N ASN A 887 -5.15 -9.64 7.55
CA ASN A 887 -3.75 -9.60 7.99
C ASN A 887 -3.59 -9.59 9.52
N SER A 888 -4.44 -10.35 10.21
CA SER A 888 -4.49 -10.45 11.67
C SER A 888 -4.15 -11.87 12.13
N PRO A 889 -2.89 -12.32 12.03
CA PRO A 889 -2.51 -13.67 12.46
C PRO A 889 -2.83 -13.86 13.95
N ASN A 890 -3.39 -15.03 14.31
CA ASN A 890 -3.79 -15.33 15.67
C ASN A 890 -2.62 -15.33 16.66
N TRP A 891 -1.40 -15.48 16.18
CA TRP A 891 -0.20 -15.35 17.00
C TRP A 891 1.03 -15.00 16.16
N THR A 892 1.96 -14.28 16.79
CA THR A 892 3.28 -13.96 16.25
C THR A 892 4.33 -14.22 17.34
N ALA A 893 5.47 -14.75 16.98
CA ALA A 893 6.56 -14.98 17.91
C ALA A 893 7.91 -14.62 17.27
N ASN A 894 8.75 -13.95 18.04
CA ASN A 894 10.14 -13.71 17.68
C ASN A 894 11.03 -14.12 18.84
N ILE A 895 12.17 -14.76 18.54
CA ILE A 895 13.22 -15.05 19.51
C ILE A 895 14.57 -14.74 18.90
N GLY A 896 15.32 -13.88 19.57
CA GLY A 896 16.70 -13.54 19.26
C GLY A 896 17.65 -14.05 20.33
N ALA A 897 18.81 -14.55 19.92
CA ALA A 897 19.86 -14.94 20.85
C ALA A 897 21.22 -14.48 20.33
N GLN A 898 22.03 -13.92 21.22
CA GLN A 898 23.40 -13.52 20.89
C GLN A 898 24.39 -13.98 21.94
N TYR A 899 25.59 -14.27 21.46
CA TYR A 899 26.73 -14.58 22.32
C TYR A 899 27.97 -13.80 21.87
N SER A 900 28.63 -13.13 22.83
CA SER A 900 29.84 -12.34 22.61
C SER A 900 31.06 -12.95 23.31
N TRP A 901 32.14 -13.08 22.56
CA TRP A 901 33.46 -13.46 23.06
C TRP A 901 34.36 -12.20 23.12
N PHE A 902 34.85 -11.87 24.29
CA PHE A 902 35.77 -10.76 24.50
C PHE A 902 37.21 -11.24 24.28
N LEU A 903 37.83 -10.87 23.16
CA LEU A 903 39.14 -11.35 22.69
C LEU A 903 40.19 -10.21 22.75
N GLY A 904 40.49 -9.77 23.94
CA GLY A 904 41.36 -8.60 24.19
C GLY A 904 40.65 -7.32 23.80
N ASP A 905 41.13 -6.59 22.80
CA ASP A 905 40.50 -5.35 22.30
C ASP A 905 39.37 -5.62 21.27
N TRP A 906 39.05 -6.89 21.01
CA TRP A 906 38.07 -7.28 20.03
C TRP A 906 36.91 -8.04 20.67
N ASP A 907 35.70 -7.72 20.24
CA ASP A 907 34.49 -8.41 20.61
C ASP A 907 33.92 -9.13 19.39
N LEU A 908 33.86 -10.45 19.47
CA LEU A 908 33.22 -11.29 18.44
C LEU A 908 31.82 -11.65 18.91
N THR A 909 30.81 -11.19 18.22
CA THR A 909 29.40 -11.46 18.54
C THR A 909 28.72 -12.26 17.42
N LEU A 910 28.08 -13.35 17.80
CA LEU A 910 27.19 -14.13 16.95
C LEU A 910 25.75 -13.91 17.41
N ARG A 911 24.84 -13.63 16.46
CA ARG A 911 23.40 -13.44 16.73
C ARG A 911 22.56 -14.21 15.72
N GLY A 912 21.43 -14.75 16.19
CA GLY A 912 20.37 -15.32 15.35
C GLY A 912 19.01 -14.81 15.81
N ASP A 913 18.14 -14.49 14.87
CA ASP A 913 16.78 -14.04 15.09
C ASP A 913 15.80 -14.93 14.29
N TYR A 914 14.91 -15.60 14.99
CA TYR A 914 13.88 -16.46 14.42
C TYR A 914 12.51 -15.84 14.66
N TYR A 915 11.75 -15.66 13.57
CA TYR A 915 10.39 -15.18 13.56
C TYR A 915 9.43 -16.24 13.05
N ARG A 916 8.24 -16.32 13.61
CA ARG A 916 7.15 -17.16 13.11
C ARG A 916 5.80 -16.53 13.40
N GLN A 917 4.86 -16.67 12.44
CA GLN A 917 3.45 -16.29 12.62
C GLN A 917 2.50 -17.42 12.24
N GLY A 918 1.29 -17.37 12.79
CA GLY A 918 0.18 -18.23 12.42
C GLY A 918 -0.44 -17.84 11.09
N GLU A 919 -1.46 -18.58 10.67
CA GLU A 919 -2.27 -18.25 9.50
C GLU A 919 -3.09 -16.98 9.72
N SER A 920 -3.52 -16.35 8.62
CA SER A 920 -4.41 -15.18 8.59
C SER A 920 -5.21 -15.19 7.29
N PHE A 921 -6.04 -14.17 7.10
CA PHE A 921 -6.80 -13.97 5.86
C PHE A 921 -6.46 -12.61 5.27
N PHE A 922 -6.47 -12.48 3.93
CA PHE A 922 -6.19 -11.20 3.29
C PHE A 922 -7.45 -10.38 2.99
N ARG A 923 -8.65 -10.99 3.08
CA ARG A 923 -9.95 -10.32 2.98
C ARG A 923 -10.88 -10.71 4.12
N VAL A 924 -11.95 -9.96 4.31
CA VAL A 924 -12.93 -10.13 5.39
C VAL A 924 -13.83 -11.37 5.26
N TYR A 925 -13.86 -12.03 4.13
CA TYR A 925 -14.76 -13.18 3.88
C TYR A 925 -14.26 -14.48 4.49
N ASN A 926 -12.98 -14.57 4.81
CA ASN A 926 -12.35 -15.73 5.46
C ASN A 926 -12.61 -17.09 4.77
N THR A 927 -12.70 -17.08 3.46
CA THR A 927 -12.82 -18.32 2.68
C THR A 927 -11.47 -19.00 2.50
N GLU A 928 -11.44 -20.23 1.96
CA GLU A 928 -10.17 -20.90 1.62
C GLU A 928 -9.33 -20.12 0.59
N TYR A 929 -9.99 -19.36 -0.28
CA TYR A 929 -9.33 -18.44 -1.22
C TYR A 929 -8.61 -17.30 -0.48
N ASP A 930 -9.16 -16.85 0.64
CA ASP A 930 -8.62 -15.70 1.40
C ASP A 930 -7.51 -16.08 2.36
N ARG A 931 -7.31 -17.38 2.59
CA ARG A 931 -6.38 -17.90 3.59
C ARG A 931 -4.91 -17.67 3.19
N LEU A 932 -4.15 -17.12 4.12
CA LEU A 932 -2.69 -17.01 4.06
C LEU A 932 -2.09 -17.98 5.08
N GLU A 933 -1.25 -18.88 4.63
CA GLU A 933 -0.57 -19.84 5.51
C GLU A 933 0.43 -19.15 6.45
N GLY A 934 0.61 -19.73 7.64
CA GLY A 934 1.64 -19.26 8.56
C GLY A 934 3.04 -19.51 7.99
N TRP A 935 3.98 -18.63 8.29
CA TRP A 935 5.34 -18.67 7.78
C TRP A 935 6.37 -18.33 8.85
N ASP A 936 7.62 -18.64 8.56
CA ASP A 936 8.75 -18.35 9.44
C ASP A 936 9.94 -17.76 8.68
N ASN A 937 10.87 -17.17 9.42
CA ASN A 937 12.07 -16.54 8.90
C ASN A 937 13.21 -16.63 9.90
N LEU A 938 14.42 -16.89 9.43
CA LEU A 938 15.63 -16.89 10.23
C LEU A 938 16.65 -15.94 9.64
N ASN A 939 17.19 -15.06 10.48
CA ASN A 939 18.35 -14.23 10.17
C ASN A 939 19.52 -14.58 11.06
N LEU A 940 20.73 -14.53 10.50
CA LEU A 940 21.97 -14.78 11.23
C LEU A 940 22.96 -13.64 10.98
N SER A 941 23.72 -13.26 12.01
CA SER A 941 24.80 -12.30 11.85
C SER A 941 26.00 -12.64 12.73
N VAL A 942 27.18 -12.25 12.27
CA VAL A 942 28.43 -12.27 13.05
C VAL A 942 29.10 -10.91 12.92
N SER A 943 29.52 -10.34 14.03
CA SER A 943 30.25 -9.08 14.06
C SER A 943 31.53 -9.17 14.86
N LEU A 944 32.58 -8.50 14.37
CA LEU A 944 33.87 -8.35 15.04
C LEU A 944 34.12 -6.85 15.24
N THR A 945 34.09 -6.41 16.49
CA THR A 945 34.18 -5.00 16.86
C THR A 945 35.48 -4.70 17.62
N ASN A 946 36.13 -3.57 17.32
CA ASN A 946 37.19 -3.01 18.11
C ASN A 946 36.85 -1.54 18.39
N GLU A 947 36.30 -1.26 19.56
CA GLU A 947 35.84 0.08 19.94
C GLU A 947 36.99 1.10 20.00
N ALA A 948 38.13 0.70 20.55
CA ALA A 948 39.29 1.59 20.68
C ALA A 948 39.82 2.06 19.32
N ARG A 949 39.61 1.29 18.27
CA ARG A 949 39.97 1.66 16.89
C ARG A 949 38.78 2.16 16.08
N GLY A 950 37.56 2.14 16.62
CA GLY A 950 36.34 2.47 15.92
C GLY A 950 36.12 1.60 14.67
N LEU A 951 36.45 0.29 14.74
CA LEU A 951 36.31 -0.65 13.62
C LEU A 951 35.27 -1.71 13.95
N LYS A 952 34.35 -1.93 13.02
CA LYS A 952 33.41 -3.04 13.08
C LYS A 952 33.34 -3.74 11.71
N LEU A 953 33.59 -5.03 11.70
CA LEU A 953 33.36 -5.90 10.55
C LEU A 953 32.15 -6.79 10.88
N GLN A 954 31.15 -6.81 9.99
CA GLN A 954 29.95 -7.61 10.17
C GLN A 954 29.66 -8.42 8.90
N ALA A 955 29.21 -9.66 9.05
CA ALA A 955 28.61 -10.43 7.99
C ALA A 955 27.26 -10.94 8.45
N TYR A 956 26.29 -10.98 7.52
CA TYR A 956 24.95 -11.43 7.85
C TYR A 956 24.28 -12.17 6.71
N VAL A 957 23.24 -12.93 7.05
CA VAL A 957 22.33 -13.59 6.12
C VAL A 957 20.91 -13.32 6.61
N LYS A 958 20.10 -12.69 5.79
CA LYS A 958 18.64 -12.54 5.96
C LYS A 958 17.94 -13.66 5.18
N ASN A 959 16.80 -14.13 5.67
CA ASN A 959 16.03 -15.23 5.09
C ASN A 959 16.90 -16.45 4.78
N VAL A 960 17.47 -17.06 5.83
CA VAL A 960 18.40 -18.22 5.69
C VAL A 960 17.77 -19.37 4.93
N PHE A 961 16.45 -19.59 5.06
CA PHE A 961 15.74 -20.68 4.40
C PHE A 961 15.50 -20.43 2.91
N ASP A 962 15.58 -19.18 2.47
CA ASP A 962 15.31 -18.74 1.08
C ASP A 962 13.84 -18.95 0.66
N ASP A 963 12.95 -18.99 1.63
CA ASP A 963 11.53 -19.18 1.40
C ASP A 963 10.87 -17.91 0.82
N ALA A 964 9.86 -18.12 -0.01
CA ALA A 964 9.02 -17.07 -0.58
C ALA A 964 7.55 -17.25 -0.13
N PRO A 965 7.24 -17.13 1.18
CA PRO A 965 5.87 -17.25 1.65
C PRO A 965 5.01 -16.13 1.08
N ILE A 966 3.72 -16.40 0.85
CA ILE A 966 2.74 -15.37 0.52
C ILE A 966 2.41 -14.64 1.81
N VAL A 967 2.94 -13.42 1.96
CA VAL A 967 2.76 -12.60 3.18
C VAL A 967 1.51 -11.73 3.12
N ASP A 968 1.01 -11.47 1.91
CA ASP A 968 -0.24 -10.75 1.65
C ASP A 968 -0.73 -11.01 0.23
N ALA A 969 -2.00 -10.70 -0.04
CA ALA A 969 -2.60 -10.81 -1.36
C ALA A 969 -3.61 -9.69 -1.62
N PHE A 970 -3.92 -9.47 -2.90
CA PHE A 970 -4.88 -8.46 -3.34
C PHE A 970 -5.66 -8.96 -4.56
N THR A 971 -7.00 -9.01 -4.47
CA THR A 971 -7.87 -9.40 -5.59
C THR A 971 -8.08 -8.20 -6.52
N ASN A 972 -7.75 -8.37 -7.79
CA ASN A 972 -8.00 -7.39 -8.84
C ASN A 972 -9.49 -7.34 -9.21
N SER A 973 -9.86 -6.39 -10.05
CA SER A 973 -11.25 -6.20 -10.46
C SER A 973 -11.75 -7.26 -11.45
N ASP A 974 -13.06 -7.31 -11.64
CA ASP A 974 -13.72 -8.22 -12.57
C ASP A 974 -13.21 -8.15 -14.00
N ASP A 975 -12.88 -6.96 -14.48
CA ASP A 975 -12.44 -6.73 -15.86
C ASP A 975 -11.05 -7.34 -16.18
N THR A 976 -10.26 -7.62 -15.15
CA THR A 976 -9.02 -8.40 -15.27
C THR A 976 -9.21 -9.88 -14.95
N GLY A 977 -10.46 -10.31 -14.79
CA GLY A 977 -10.81 -11.68 -14.47
C GLY A 977 -10.57 -12.07 -13.04
N LEU A 978 -10.63 -11.16 -12.07
CA LEU A 978 -10.48 -11.43 -10.64
C LEU A 978 -9.15 -12.12 -10.27
N THR A 979 -8.09 -11.78 -10.96
CA THR A 979 -6.74 -12.31 -10.64
C THR A 979 -6.28 -11.83 -9.27
N THR A 980 -5.36 -12.57 -8.64
CA THR A 980 -4.86 -12.27 -7.29
C THR A 980 -3.39 -11.96 -7.33
N ASN A 981 -3.02 -10.71 -7.03
CA ASN A 981 -1.64 -10.35 -6.78
C ASN A 981 -1.18 -10.91 -5.43
N VAL A 982 -0.03 -11.58 -5.39
CA VAL A 982 0.58 -12.06 -4.16
C VAL A 982 1.88 -11.33 -3.88
N PHE A 983 2.19 -11.13 -2.60
CA PHE A 983 3.39 -10.46 -2.12
C PHE A 983 4.20 -11.44 -1.30
N THR A 984 5.51 -11.46 -1.52
CA THR A 984 6.43 -12.38 -0.85
C THR A 984 7.50 -11.63 -0.07
N LEU A 985 8.22 -12.35 0.79
CA LEU A 985 9.45 -11.85 1.39
C LEU A 985 10.56 -11.75 0.33
N ASP A 986 11.53 -10.87 0.58
CA ASP A 986 12.78 -10.84 -0.18
C ASP A 986 13.49 -12.21 -0.09
N PRO A 987 14.26 -12.61 -1.10
CA PRO A 987 15.02 -13.85 -1.07
C PRO A 987 16.12 -13.82 -0.01
N ARG A 988 16.90 -14.88 0.07
CA ARG A 988 18.08 -14.90 0.92
C ARG A 988 19.09 -13.83 0.49
N LEU A 989 19.28 -12.85 1.36
CA LEU A 989 20.24 -11.77 1.18
C LEU A 989 21.40 -11.98 2.16
N PHE A 990 22.64 -11.89 1.67
CA PHE A 990 23.81 -11.90 2.51
C PHE A 990 24.79 -10.80 2.11
N ALA A 991 25.45 -10.25 3.11
CA ALA A 991 26.41 -9.18 2.89
C ALA A 991 27.53 -9.17 3.93
N VAL A 992 28.59 -8.46 3.58
CA VAL A 992 29.69 -8.09 4.46
C VAL A 992 29.79 -6.59 4.53
N ARG A 993 29.79 -6.06 5.76
CA ARG A 993 29.78 -4.65 6.09
C ARG A 993 31.03 -4.28 6.90
N LEU A 994 31.71 -3.21 6.52
CA LEU A 994 32.80 -2.61 7.27
C LEU A 994 32.44 -1.20 7.68
N THR A 995 32.48 -0.92 8.97
CA THR A 995 32.27 0.41 9.55
C THR A 995 33.54 0.93 10.20
N LYS A 996 33.87 2.19 9.93
CA LYS A 996 34.92 2.96 10.62
C LYS A 996 34.29 4.19 11.25
N SER A 997 34.40 4.32 12.58
CA SER A 997 33.96 5.49 13.36
C SER A 997 35.17 6.21 14.01
N PHE A 998 34.98 7.46 14.36
CA PHE A 998 35.99 8.31 15.00
C PHE A 998 35.37 9.43 15.85
#